data_ac0315bb571a5605453535b9608f05d8
#
_entry.id   ac0315bb571a5605453535b9608f05d8
#
_cell.length_a   1.000
_cell.length_b   1.000
_cell.length_c   1.000
_cell.angle_alpha   90.00
_cell.angle_beta   90.00
_cell.angle_gamma   90.00
#
_symmetry.space_group_name_H-M   'P 1'
#
loop_
_entity.id
_entity.type
_entity.pdbx_description
1 polymer ?
#
loop_
_entity_poly.entity_id
_entity_poly.type
_entity_poly.pdbx_seq_one_letter_code
_entity_poly.pdbx_strand_id
1 'polypeptide(L)'
;MSEKRGYVELPRGGCVVQTSQGPIQFGAPPETIKDSLGTETGVPEILVLPREMFNWSKGINVADMEFPIYYHFFIRGKRPLICGTMEQARLLAVALQEAVFGPKNFDLRDDSIDISDDVFVPDIRGEMAFFRGELTLKSLFRYRPFKDGRLVVGDVEIAIDGDDYEVRDGGRHVATIPGRITYTARFDVGDALPEPFKPPRFGVTCLGPSHGFDPKDNTSGFIIWLNHNGVMVDPPVNSTEWLLRSNVNPKFIDSIVLTHCHADHDAGTFQKILEEGRVTIYTTKTIMESFLRKYSAFSGESVDYLRRLFSFQQVFIGRPVTIHGGEFDIFYALHSIPTMGFRLSFQGKTFVYSSDHQGDPQVQRTMLDQGAMNRERYEQLQHFPWESDVIYHESGIAPLHTPLKFLASLPEDVQSRTVVYHIASKDFNAIGETALQRATFGIENTLYFETEPSVYEDAYRALDILKRLDFFESLPVKKVQEFLSIIERRHFARGEKIIEEGSKGDYFYIIESGNAIVMKENLVRGKQLGAFEYFGEVALLTGSDRTADIVADTDLETIVIPRDRFLNFVSGTEFGRILQRVIDRRDNRTWNLLVESDSFARLSDYQRMWLESYLEPLAYSEPRTIVAEGDRLPGLYIVSDGRVEVRDGDGGVRSIERGGVIGYLHRIMRDEPARYTYSSSGPVEMLFMPRSDALELIDRNPGLTMRIGDPSA
;
A
#
# COMPACT_ATOMS: atom_id res chain seq x y z
N MET A 1 19.96 19.42 -28.19
CA MET A 1 21.14 19.22 -27.33
C MET A 1 20.66 19.32 -25.91
N SER A 2 20.53 18.17 -25.18
CA SER A 2 20.16 18.22 -23.77
C SER A 2 21.31 18.87 -23.01
N GLU A 3 21.06 19.98 -22.36
CA GLU A 3 21.97 20.52 -21.35
C GLU A 3 22.31 19.37 -20.39
N LYS A 4 23.60 19.13 -20.17
CA LYS A 4 24.04 18.12 -19.20
C LYS A 4 23.55 18.58 -17.83
N ARG A 5 22.59 17.88 -17.25
CA ARG A 5 21.93 18.22 -15.96
C ARG A 5 22.89 18.26 -14.76
N GLY A 6 24.19 17.93 -14.92
CA GLY A 6 25.19 17.92 -13.85
C GLY A 6 24.99 16.83 -12.78
N TYR A 7 23.96 16.00 -12.89
CA TYR A 7 23.65 14.88 -12.00
C TYR A 7 23.14 13.66 -12.77
N VAL A 8 23.18 12.50 -12.11
CA VAL A 8 22.64 11.24 -12.60
C VAL A 8 21.39 10.90 -11.80
N GLU A 9 20.28 10.67 -12.47
CA GLU A 9 19.06 10.14 -11.84
C GLU A 9 19.22 8.62 -11.60
N LEU A 10 18.88 8.16 -10.39
CA LEU A 10 18.83 6.75 -10.09
C LEU A 10 17.52 6.14 -10.64
N PRO A 11 17.55 4.87 -11.09
CA PRO A 11 16.40 4.23 -11.73
C PRO A 11 15.09 4.28 -10.94
N ARG A 12 15.13 4.11 -9.61
CA ARG A 12 13.93 4.19 -8.74
C ARG A 12 13.60 5.60 -8.26
N GLY A 13 14.52 6.54 -8.47
CA GLY A 13 14.42 7.91 -8.03
C GLY A 13 15.57 8.31 -7.10
N GLY A 14 15.70 9.61 -6.87
CA GLY A 14 16.88 10.20 -6.28
C GLY A 14 17.93 10.54 -7.32
N CYS A 15 18.85 11.42 -6.95
CA CYS A 15 19.89 11.95 -7.85
C CYS A 15 21.26 11.85 -7.20
N VAL A 16 22.28 11.55 -7.99
CA VAL A 16 23.68 11.53 -7.55
C VAL A 16 24.47 12.60 -8.29
N VAL A 17 25.13 13.49 -7.54
CA VAL A 17 26.05 14.53 -8.04
C VAL A 17 27.47 14.12 -7.72
N GLN A 18 28.37 14.15 -8.73
CA GLN A 18 29.80 13.95 -8.52
C GLN A 18 30.43 15.26 -8.07
N THR A 19 31.18 15.22 -6.98
CA THR A 19 31.85 16.39 -6.40
C THR A 19 33.25 16.08 -5.94
N SER A 20 34.04 17.12 -5.59
CA SER A 20 35.38 16.98 -5.00
C SER A 20 35.37 16.25 -3.64
N GLN A 21 34.19 16.17 -2.97
CA GLN A 21 34.04 15.42 -1.72
C GLN A 21 33.51 14.00 -1.95
N GLY A 22 33.47 13.53 -3.20
CA GLY A 22 32.87 12.28 -3.63
C GLY A 22 31.41 12.45 -4.07
N PRO A 23 30.73 11.32 -4.36
CA PRO A 23 29.34 11.34 -4.77
C PRO A 23 28.41 11.76 -3.62
N ILE A 24 27.44 12.64 -3.92
CA ILE A 24 26.38 13.07 -3.00
C ILE A 24 25.06 12.63 -3.57
N GLN A 25 24.28 11.88 -2.80
CA GLN A 25 22.93 11.44 -3.19
C GLN A 25 21.86 12.33 -2.56
N PHE A 26 20.88 12.74 -3.37
CA PHE A 26 19.71 13.50 -2.97
C PHE A 26 18.48 12.61 -3.06
N GLY A 27 17.83 12.38 -1.90
CA GLY A 27 16.70 11.47 -1.77
C GLY A 27 17.09 9.98 -1.85
N ALA A 28 16.30 9.17 -1.19
CA ALA A 28 16.45 7.72 -1.17
C ALA A 28 15.05 7.09 -1.07
N PRO A 29 14.33 6.93 -2.19
CA PRO A 29 13.15 6.09 -2.25
C PRO A 29 13.45 4.65 -1.81
N PRO A 30 12.44 3.87 -1.40
CA PRO A 30 12.65 2.47 -1.05
C PRO A 30 13.39 1.70 -2.15
N GLU A 31 14.25 0.80 -1.75
CA GLU A 31 15.10 -0.01 -2.62
C GLU A 31 16.11 0.76 -3.49
N THR A 32 16.20 2.09 -3.40
CA THR A 32 17.18 2.89 -4.17
C THR A 32 18.64 2.49 -3.86
N ILE A 33 18.89 1.88 -2.69
CA ILE A 33 20.21 1.32 -2.39
C ILE A 33 20.62 0.26 -3.42
N LYS A 34 19.68 -0.52 -3.96
CA LYS A 34 19.95 -1.52 -5.02
C LYS A 34 20.47 -0.86 -6.30
N ASP A 35 19.92 0.32 -6.63
CA ASP A 35 20.40 1.11 -7.76
C ASP A 35 21.82 1.65 -7.52
N SER A 36 22.04 2.21 -6.32
CA SER A 36 23.37 2.75 -5.94
C SER A 36 24.43 1.67 -5.91
N LEU A 37 24.13 0.47 -5.42
CA LEU A 37 25.06 -0.69 -5.45
C LEU A 37 25.44 -1.09 -6.88
N GLY A 38 24.60 -0.85 -7.87
CA GLY A 38 24.84 -1.11 -9.28
C GLY A 38 25.66 -0.03 -10.01
N THR A 39 25.94 1.11 -9.36
CA THR A 39 26.75 2.18 -9.96
C THR A 39 28.24 1.95 -9.77
N GLU A 40 29.08 2.54 -10.64
CA GLU A 40 30.56 2.48 -10.51
C GLU A 40 31.07 3.12 -9.21
N THR A 41 30.32 4.09 -8.68
CA THR A 41 30.67 4.81 -7.44
C THR A 41 30.19 4.13 -6.18
N GLY A 42 29.31 3.14 -6.30
CA GLY A 42 28.65 2.47 -5.18
C GLY A 42 27.72 3.40 -4.40
N VAL A 43 27.39 3.02 -3.17
CA VAL A 43 26.49 3.79 -2.29
C VAL A 43 27.21 5.04 -1.77
N PRO A 44 26.69 6.27 -2.02
CA PRO A 44 27.31 7.50 -1.55
C PRO A 44 27.37 7.60 -0.01
N GLU A 45 28.50 8.12 0.52
CA GLU A 45 28.68 8.34 1.96
C GLU A 45 27.98 9.63 2.46
N ILE A 46 27.59 10.52 1.52
CA ILE A 46 26.89 11.78 1.80
C ILE A 46 25.50 11.70 1.18
N LEU A 47 24.48 11.83 2.03
CA LEU A 47 23.08 11.75 1.63
C LEU A 47 22.35 13.04 2.06
N VAL A 48 21.60 13.64 1.16
CA VAL A 48 20.78 14.82 1.42
C VAL A 48 19.32 14.41 1.41
N LEU A 49 18.62 14.72 2.48
CA LEU A 49 17.18 14.47 2.58
C LEU A 49 16.43 15.33 1.54
N PRO A 50 15.40 14.81 0.86
CA PRO A 50 14.56 15.62 -0.02
C PRO A 50 13.78 16.66 0.78
N ARG A 51 13.22 17.68 0.11
CA ARG A 51 12.40 18.71 0.77
C ARG A 51 11.17 18.10 1.45
N GLU A 52 10.55 17.15 0.77
CA GLU A 52 9.47 16.31 1.28
C GLU A 52 9.99 14.90 1.45
N MET A 53 9.85 14.31 2.65
CA MET A 53 10.33 12.97 2.95
C MET A 53 9.34 11.88 2.54
N PHE A 54 8.12 12.24 2.18
CA PHE A 54 7.07 11.29 1.79
C PHE A 54 6.39 11.73 0.50
N ASN A 55 6.30 10.82 -0.46
CA ASN A 55 5.55 11.04 -1.70
C ASN A 55 4.13 10.54 -1.52
N TRP A 56 3.21 11.45 -1.18
CA TRP A 56 1.82 11.15 -0.94
C TRP A 56 1.11 10.53 -2.14
N SER A 57 1.42 11.00 -3.34
CA SER A 57 0.78 10.49 -4.55
C SER A 57 1.12 9.03 -4.87
N LYS A 58 2.20 8.52 -4.28
CA LYS A 58 2.67 7.14 -4.42
C LYS A 58 2.59 6.34 -3.12
N GLY A 59 2.27 6.98 -1.99
CA GLY A 59 2.24 6.33 -0.68
C GLY A 59 3.60 5.83 -0.22
N ILE A 60 4.69 6.53 -0.53
CA ILE A 60 6.06 6.05 -0.35
C ILE A 60 6.91 7.07 0.39
N ASN A 61 7.69 6.59 1.35
CA ASN A 61 8.81 7.30 1.94
C ASN A 61 9.91 7.48 0.87
N VAL A 62 10.37 8.71 0.61
CA VAL A 62 11.46 9.02 -0.33
C VAL A 62 12.75 9.45 0.39
N ALA A 63 12.81 9.22 1.68
CA ALA A 63 13.94 9.50 2.56
C ALA A 63 14.32 8.24 3.39
N ASP A 64 14.31 7.08 2.73
CA ASP A 64 14.73 5.81 3.34
C ASP A 64 16.24 5.82 3.58
N MET A 65 16.62 6.14 4.82
CA MET A 65 18.01 6.17 5.26
C MET A 65 18.44 4.88 5.98
N GLU A 66 17.53 3.95 6.21
CA GLU A 66 17.77 2.71 6.94
C GLU A 66 18.86 1.86 6.26
N PHE A 67 18.63 1.49 4.99
CA PHE A 67 19.58 0.66 4.24
C PHE A 67 20.91 1.35 3.94
N PRO A 68 21.00 2.63 3.54
CA PRO A 68 22.26 3.35 3.45
C PRO A 68 23.05 3.37 4.76
N ILE A 69 22.38 3.55 5.91
CA ILE A 69 23.03 3.49 7.22
C ILE A 69 23.56 2.09 7.50
N TYR A 70 22.75 1.04 7.31
CA TYR A 70 23.16 -0.34 7.51
C TYR A 70 24.37 -0.71 6.64
N TYR A 71 24.33 -0.36 5.36
CA TYR A 71 25.43 -0.61 4.44
C TYR A 71 26.75 0.04 4.91
N HIS A 72 26.70 1.33 5.22
CA HIS A 72 27.91 2.02 5.61
C HIS A 72 28.40 1.58 7.00
N PHE A 73 27.51 1.44 7.96
CA PHE A 73 27.90 1.13 9.35
C PHE A 73 28.30 -0.33 9.53
N PHE A 74 27.41 -1.28 9.16
CA PHE A 74 27.65 -2.69 9.42
C PHE A 74 28.54 -3.38 8.38
N ILE A 75 28.45 -2.98 7.08
CA ILE A 75 29.20 -3.63 6.03
C ILE A 75 30.54 -2.92 5.78
N ARG A 76 30.54 -1.57 5.76
CA ARG A 76 31.74 -0.79 5.42
C ARG A 76 32.51 -0.29 6.65
N GLY A 77 31.99 -0.43 7.88
CA GLY A 77 32.59 0.09 9.12
C GLY A 77 32.70 1.61 9.16
N LYS A 78 31.82 2.34 8.46
CA LYS A 78 31.84 3.79 8.30
C LYS A 78 30.53 4.40 8.76
N ARG A 79 30.57 5.68 9.14
CA ARG A 79 29.39 6.46 9.51
C ARG A 79 29.03 7.41 8.36
N PRO A 80 27.93 7.19 7.62
CA PRO A 80 27.52 8.09 6.56
C PRO A 80 27.16 9.47 7.14
N LEU A 81 27.23 10.49 6.29
CA LEU A 81 26.81 11.86 6.60
C LEU A 81 25.42 12.10 6.00
N ILE A 82 24.43 12.28 6.85
CA ILE A 82 23.08 12.67 6.42
C ILE A 82 22.92 14.17 6.60
N CYS A 83 22.36 14.84 5.61
CA CYS A 83 22.17 16.28 5.56
C CYS A 83 20.68 16.61 5.37
N GLY A 84 20.20 17.64 6.07
CA GLY A 84 18.81 18.09 5.97
C GLY A 84 18.54 19.25 6.93
N THR A 85 17.30 19.64 7.15
CA THR A 85 16.94 20.67 8.13
C THR A 85 16.99 20.12 9.55
N MET A 86 16.94 21.01 10.56
CA MET A 86 16.86 20.60 11.98
C MET A 86 15.53 19.88 12.29
N GLU A 87 14.47 20.24 11.60
CA GLU A 87 13.17 19.56 11.72
C GLU A 87 13.26 18.14 11.15
N GLN A 88 13.80 17.99 9.95
CA GLN A 88 14.05 16.69 9.35
C GLN A 88 14.94 15.79 10.21
N ALA A 89 15.92 16.36 10.93
CA ALA A 89 16.75 15.60 11.87
C ALA A 89 15.92 14.97 13.00
N ARG A 90 14.93 15.71 13.53
CA ARG A 90 14.05 15.21 14.59
C ARG A 90 13.12 14.12 14.07
N LEU A 91 12.50 14.34 12.92
CA LEU A 91 11.61 13.37 12.28
C LEU A 91 12.34 12.08 11.88
N LEU A 92 13.50 12.22 11.25
CA LEU A 92 14.34 11.08 10.89
C LEU A 92 14.78 10.29 12.14
N ALA A 93 15.10 10.96 13.23
CA ALA A 93 15.46 10.28 14.47
C ALA A 93 14.30 9.48 15.08
N VAL A 94 13.05 9.94 14.92
CA VAL A 94 11.86 9.17 15.31
C VAL A 94 11.69 7.96 14.39
N ALA A 95 11.73 8.16 13.09
CA ALA A 95 11.55 7.08 12.11
C ALA A 95 12.63 5.98 12.27
N LEU A 96 13.90 6.36 12.37
CA LEU A 96 15.00 5.41 12.57
C LEU A 96 14.99 4.76 13.96
N GLN A 97 14.44 5.41 14.98
CA GLN A 97 14.25 4.75 16.29
C GLN A 97 13.31 3.57 16.16
N GLU A 98 12.16 3.76 15.49
CA GLU A 98 11.17 2.71 15.32
C GLU A 98 11.67 1.59 14.37
N ALA A 99 12.38 1.96 13.30
CA ALA A 99 12.88 1.00 12.31
C ALA A 99 14.10 0.21 12.81
N VAL A 100 15.07 0.86 13.47
CA VAL A 100 16.37 0.22 13.79
C VAL A 100 16.37 -0.41 15.19
N PHE A 101 15.72 0.24 16.15
CA PHE A 101 15.76 -0.14 17.56
C PHE A 101 14.39 -0.49 18.15
N GLY A 102 13.34 -0.37 17.35
CA GLY A 102 11.96 -0.56 17.80
C GLY A 102 11.48 0.53 18.76
N PRO A 103 10.28 0.39 19.30
CA PRO A 103 9.68 1.36 20.22
C PRO A 103 10.46 1.43 21.53
N LYS A 104 10.62 2.65 22.06
CA LYS A 104 11.30 2.86 23.37
C LYS A 104 10.44 2.42 24.54
N ASN A 105 9.15 2.71 24.46
CA ASN A 105 8.19 2.43 25.53
C ASN A 105 7.01 1.66 24.93
N PHE A 106 6.78 0.47 25.39
CA PHE A 106 5.65 -0.36 25.06
C PHE A 106 5.35 -1.33 26.20
N ASP A 107 4.09 -1.73 26.34
CA ASP A 107 3.67 -2.74 27.29
C ASP A 107 3.30 -4.02 26.51
N LEU A 108 4.07 -5.07 26.66
CA LEU A 108 3.85 -6.36 25.99
C LEU A 108 2.50 -6.99 26.35
N ARG A 109 1.92 -6.61 27.51
CA ARG A 109 0.58 -7.05 27.90
C ARG A 109 -0.51 -6.50 26.97
N ASP A 110 -0.25 -5.38 26.29
CA ASP A 110 -1.13 -4.85 25.25
C ASP A 110 -1.30 -5.82 24.07
N ASP A 111 -0.31 -6.69 23.82
CA ASP A 111 -0.31 -7.68 22.75
C ASP A 111 -0.78 -9.07 23.23
N SER A 112 -1.32 -9.17 24.46
CA SER A 112 -1.89 -10.35 25.06
C SER A 112 -3.31 -10.09 25.54
N ILE A 113 -4.28 -10.99 25.30
CA ILE A 113 -5.71 -10.76 25.65
C ILE A 113 -6.03 -11.09 27.10
N ASP A 114 -5.43 -12.13 27.61
CA ASP A 114 -5.80 -12.67 28.94
C ASP A 114 -4.60 -12.55 29.86
N ILE A 115 -4.69 -11.62 30.80
CA ILE A 115 -3.68 -11.43 31.83
C ILE A 115 -4.05 -12.33 33.02
N SER A 116 -4.43 -13.59 32.77
CA SER A 116 -4.34 -14.57 33.81
C SER A 116 -2.84 -14.84 34.06
N ASP A 117 -2.44 -15.00 35.31
CA ASP A 117 -1.04 -15.28 35.69
C ASP A 117 -0.47 -16.55 35.03
N ASP A 118 -1.30 -17.30 34.31
CA ASP A 118 -0.99 -18.57 33.64
C ASP A 118 -0.56 -18.41 32.17
N VAL A 119 -0.68 -17.22 31.54
CA VAL A 119 -0.28 -16.99 30.16
C VAL A 119 1.13 -16.39 30.10
N PHE A 120 2.05 -17.12 29.50
CA PHE A 120 3.41 -16.65 29.26
C PHE A 120 3.44 -15.56 28.18
N VAL A 121 3.84 -14.35 28.56
CA VAL A 121 4.12 -13.25 27.66
C VAL A 121 5.63 -13.07 27.57
N PRO A 122 6.27 -13.31 26.41
CA PRO A 122 7.70 -13.20 26.29
C PRO A 122 8.16 -11.74 26.46
N ASP A 123 9.16 -11.50 27.31
CA ASP A 123 9.80 -10.18 27.38
C ASP A 123 10.86 -10.03 26.29
N ILE A 124 10.44 -9.55 25.13
CA ILE A 124 11.31 -9.32 23.96
C ILE A 124 12.27 -8.14 24.13
N ARG A 125 12.16 -7.33 25.21
CA ARG A 125 13.06 -6.18 25.45
C ARG A 125 14.50 -6.60 25.65
N GLY A 126 14.72 -7.70 26.36
CA GLY A 126 16.05 -8.29 26.54
C GLY A 126 16.65 -8.76 25.22
N GLU A 127 15.83 -9.38 24.37
CA GLU A 127 16.19 -9.82 23.02
C GLU A 127 16.60 -8.64 22.12
N MET A 128 15.77 -7.61 22.06
CA MET A 128 16.07 -6.37 21.32
C MET A 128 17.35 -5.69 21.85
N ALA A 129 17.54 -5.67 23.18
CA ALA A 129 18.74 -5.10 23.79
C ALA A 129 20.00 -5.89 23.44
N PHE A 130 19.92 -7.21 23.36
CA PHE A 130 21.02 -8.07 22.93
C PHE A 130 21.49 -7.74 21.52
N PHE A 131 20.58 -7.67 20.54
CA PHE A 131 20.91 -7.33 19.16
C PHE A 131 21.39 -5.88 18.99
N ARG A 132 20.83 -4.96 19.76
CA ARG A 132 21.25 -3.55 19.75
C ARG A 132 22.64 -3.34 20.36
N GLY A 133 22.98 -4.09 21.39
CA GLY A 133 24.20 -3.84 22.19
C GLY A 133 24.26 -2.41 22.71
N GLU A 134 25.41 -1.76 22.57
CA GLU A 134 25.64 -0.35 22.97
C GLU A 134 25.32 0.67 21.87
N LEU A 135 24.73 0.22 20.74
CA LEU A 135 24.45 1.10 19.61
C LEU A 135 23.39 2.15 19.96
N THR A 136 23.60 3.34 19.42
CA THR A 136 22.66 4.46 19.47
C THR A 136 22.54 5.08 18.08
N LEU A 137 21.49 5.84 17.80
CA LEU A 137 21.38 6.56 16.52
C LEU A 137 22.62 7.44 16.24
N LYS A 138 23.18 8.08 17.28
CA LYS A 138 24.38 8.90 17.14
C LYS A 138 25.62 8.10 16.78
N SER A 139 25.68 6.81 17.10
CA SER A 139 26.81 5.95 16.72
C SER A 139 26.73 5.48 15.27
N LEU A 140 25.52 5.42 14.69
CA LEU A 140 25.30 4.84 13.37
C LEU A 140 25.65 5.81 12.21
N PHE A 141 25.35 7.10 12.37
CA PHE A 141 25.57 8.11 11.33
C PHE A 141 25.94 9.47 11.90
N ARG A 142 26.36 10.38 11.03
CA ARG A 142 26.59 11.80 11.35
C ARG A 142 25.48 12.62 10.71
N TYR A 143 25.02 13.68 11.38
CA TYR A 143 24.03 14.59 10.83
C TYR A 143 24.59 16.00 10.71
N ARG A 144 24.31 16.66 9.58
CA ARG A 144 24.69 18.06 9.36
C ARG A 144 23.47 18.86 8.89
N PRO A 145 22.99 19.83 9.70
CA PRO A 145 21.83 20.63 9.33
C PRO A 145 22.20 21.75 8.37
N PHE A 146 21.23 22.13 7.52
CA PHE A 146 21.28 23.39 6.83
C PHE A 146 21.21 24.55 7.86
N LYS A 147 22.02 25.60 7.63
CA LYS A 147 21.99 26.86 8.37
C LYS A 147 21.65 27.96 7.37
N ASP A 148 20.59 28.71 7.64
CA ASP A 148 20.11 29.79 6.76
C ASP A 148 19.97 29.35 5.28
N GLY A 149 19.43 28.15 5.07
CA GLY A 149 19.24 27.55 3.74
C GLY A 149 20.54 27.04 3.06
N ARG A 150 21.68 27.02 3.75
CA ARG A 150 22.99 26.61 3.21
C ARG A 150 23.63 25.49 4.02
N LEU A 151 24.32 24.62 3.31
CA LEU A 151 25.12 23.52 3.87
C LEU A 151 26.49 23.51 3.17
N VAL A 152 27.56 23.35 3.94
CA VAL A 152 28.93 23.25 3.40
C VAL A 152 29.58 21.93 3.83
N VAL A 153 30.11 21.18 2.86
CA VAL A 153 30.87 19.95 3.10
C VAL A 153 32.19 20.06 2.32
N GLY A 154 33.29 20.35 3.02
CA GLY A 154 34.57 20.68 2.36
C GLY A 154 34.41 21.91 1.47
N ASP A 155 34.76 21.75 0.18
CA ASP A 155 34.63 22.80 -0.85
C ASP A 155 33.27 22.79 -1.55
N VAL A 156 32.35 21.88 -1.16
CA VAL A 156 31.01 21.77 -1.73
C VAL A 156 30.02 22.56 -0.88
N GLU A 157 29.31 23.47 -1.52
CA GLU A 157 28.17 24.20 -0.96
C GLU A 157 26.86 23.70 -1.60
N ILE A 158 25.87 23.43 -0.75
CA ILE A 158 24.51 23.07 -1.16
C ILE A 158 23.57 24.14 -0.58
N ALA A 159 22.87 24.85 -1.44
CA ALA A 159 21.92 25.88 -1.07
C ALA A 159 20.49 25.45 -1.43
N ILE A 160 19.54 25.82 -0.59
CA ILE A 160 18.11 25.71 -0.87
C ILE A 160 17.72 26.92 -1.69
N ASP A 161 17.23 26.70 -2.93
CA ASP A 161 16.73 27.73 -3.84
C ASP A 161 15.29 27.40 -4.25
N GLY A 162 14.32 28.11 -3.64
CA GLY A 162 12.91 27.78 -3.79
C GLY A 162 12.63 26.35 -3.33
N ASP A 163 12.10 25.53 -4.23
CA ASP A 163 11.83 24.11 -3.99
C ASP A 163 13.03 23.20 -4.25
N ASP A 164 14.09 23.71 -4.93
CA ASP A 164 15.23 22.95 -5.42
C ASP A 164 16.48 23.09 -4.52
N TYR A 165 17.52 22.32 -4.85
CA TYR A 165 18.86 22.44 -4.28
C TYR A 165 19.86 22.90 -5.37
N GLU A 166 20.57 23.98 -5.11
CA GLU A 166 21.73 24.39 -5.92
C GLU A 166 23.00 23.78 -5.32
N VAL A 167 23.79 23.08 -6.14
CA VAL A 167 25.07 22.47 -5.74
C VAL A 167 26.22 23.21 -6.40
N ARG A 168 27.17 23.71 -5.60
CA ARG A 168 28.41 24.35 -6.04
C ARG A 168 29.63 23.61 -5.49
N ASP A 169 30.68 23.46 -6.30
CA ASP A 169 31.92 22.84 -5.90
C ASP A 169 33.09 23.80 -6.26
N GLY A 170 33.89 24.18 -5.26
CA GLY A 170 34.93 25.21 -5.41
C GLY A 170 34.35 26.54 -5.95
N GLY A 171 33.13 26.91 -5.57
CA GLY A 171 32.42 28.10 -6.00
C GLY A 171 31.76 28.00 -7.40
N ARG A 172 32.00 26.94 -8.16
CA ARG A 172 31.38 26.72 -9.48
C ARG A 172 30.08 25.97 -9.34
N HIS A 173 29.02 26.43 -10.05
CA HIS A 173 27.79 25.68 -10.17
C HIS A 173 28.02 24.31 -10.82
N VAL A 174 27.52 23.24 -10.20
CA VAL A 174 27.63 21.86 -10.66
C VAL A 174 26.29 21.33 -11.13
N ALA A 175 25.24 21.52 -10.32
CA ALA A 175 23.90 21.01 -10.61
C ALA A 175 22.82 21.78 -9.85
N THR A 176 21.62 21.81 -10.43
CA THR A 176 20.37 22.16 -9.73
C THR A 176 19.55 20.88 -9.61
N ILE A 177 19.25 20.45 -8.39
CA ILE A 177 18.59 19.18 -8.07
C ILE A 177 17.15 19.47 -7.62
N PRO A 178 16.14 18.82 -8.22
CA PRO A 178 14.78 18.93 -7.72
C PRO A 178 14.68 18.55 -6.25
N GLY A 179 14.09 19.41 -5.43
CA GLY A 179 13.91 19.13 -4.00
C GLY A 179 12.82 18.08 -3.74
N ARG A 180 11.92 17.89 -4.71
CA ARG A 180 10.93 16.80 -4.71
C ARG A 180 11.45 15.63 -5.51
N ILE A 181 11.51 14.46 -4.87
CA ILE A 181 12.00 13.24 -5.52
C ILE A 181 10.83 12.52 -6.18
N THR A 182 10.97 12.27 -7.49
CA THR A 182 10.08 11.38 -8.22
C THR A 182 10.46 9.94 -7.92
N TYR A 183 9.45 9.08 -7.83
CA TYR A 183 9.64 7.65 -7.66
C TYR A 183 9.13 6.90 -8.89
N THR A 184 9.95 5.98 -9.41
CA THR A 184 9.60 5.10 -10.52
C THR A 184 9.69 3.65 -10.07
N ALA A 185 8.59 2.92 -10.20
CA ALA A 185 8.57 1.50 -9.92
C ALA A 185 9.54 0.72 -10.82
N ARG A 186 10.31 -0.19 -10.23
CA ARG A 186 11.22 -1.10 -10.92
C ARG A 186 10.97 -2.52 -10.46
N PHE A 187 10.29 -3.28 -11.29
CA PHE A 187 10.10 -4.72 -11.09
C PHE A 187 9.95 -5.37 -12.47
N ASP A 188 10.46 -6.58 -12.57
CA ASP A 188 10.18 -7.46 -13.70
C ASP A 188 8.99 -8.33 -13.29
N VAL A 189 7.89 -8.21 -14.01
CA VAL A 189 6.68 -8.99 -13.74
C VAL A 189 6.64 -10.29 -14.55
N GLY A 190 7.64 -10.51 -15.41
CA GLY A 190 7.56 -11.57 -16.40
C GLY A 190 6.43 -11.30 -17.40
N ASP A 191 5.93 -12.36 -18.01
CA ASP A 191 4.79 -12.29 -18.90
C ASP A 191 3.49 -12.16 -18.10
N ALA A 192 2.62 -11.20 -18.49
CA ALA A 192 1.30 -11.10 -17.91
C ALA A 192 0.49 -12.36 -18.24
N LEU A 193 -0.34 -12.81 -17.31
CA LEU A 193 -1.27 -13.89 -17.56
C LEU A 193 -2.19 -13.50 -18.72
N PRO A 194 -2.48 -14.41 -19.68
CA PRO A 194 -3.34 -14.12 -20.81
C PRO A 194 -4.80 -13.85 -20.40
N GLU A 195 -5.22 -14.44 -19.29
CA GLU A 195 -6.53 -14.25 -18.67
C GLU A 195 -6.38 -13.75 -17.24
N PRO A 196 -7.40 -13.07 -16.69
CA PRO A 196 -7.38 -12.62 -15.30
C PRO A 196 -7.14 -13.77 -14.33
N PHE A 197 -6.26 -13.53 -13.38
CA PHE A 197 -5.96 -14.52 -12.34
C PHE A 197 -7.20 -14.83 -11.52
N LYS A 198 -7.49 -16.11 -11.37
CA LYS A 198 -8.53 -16.61 -10.48
C LYS A 198 -7.88 -17.05 -9.17
N PRO A 199 -8.07 -16.31 -8.06
CA PRO A 199 -7.48 -16.69 -6.79
C PRO A 199 -7.88 -18.11 -6.39
N PRO A 200 -6.92 -18.95 -5.93
CA PRO A 200 -7.23 -20.30 -5.47
C PRO A 200 -7.95 -20.30 -4.13
N ARG A 201 -8.50 -21.44 -3.75
CA ARG A 201 -9.06 -21.67 -2.42
C ARG A 201 -8.00 -21.59 -1.35
N PHE A 202 -6.83 -22.19 -1.58
CA PHE A 202 -5.65 -22.04 -0.76
C PHE A 202 -4.39 -22.03 -1.63
N GLY A 203 -3.55 -21.02 -1.45
CA GLY A 203 -2.28 -20.89 -2.17
C GLY A 203 -1.41 -19.81 -1.60
N VAL A 204 -0.15 -19.75 -2.06
CA VAL A 204 0.81 -18.70 -1.70
C VAL A 204 1.54 -18.21 -2.93
N THR A 205 1.50 -16.92 -3.18
CA THR A 205 2.22 -16.23 -4.27
C THR A 205 3.33 -15.36 -3.70
N CYS A 206 4.59 -15.64 -4.03
CA CYS A 206 5.72 -14.81 -3.61
C CYS A 206 5.80 -13.53 -4.44
N LEU A 207 5.85 -12.37 -3.78
CA LEU A 207 6.02 -11.04 -4.39
C LEU A 207 7.45 -10.53 -4.28
N GLY A 208 8.25 -11.11 -3.41
CA GLY A 208 9.65 -10.79 -3.23
C GLY A 208 10.32 -11.83 -2.32
N PRO A 209 11.29 -12.58 -2.85
CA PRO A 209 11.95 -13.67 -2.11
C PRO A 209 13.17 -13.22 -1.32
N SER A 210 13.57 -11.96 -1.42
CA SER A 210 14.89 -11.50 -0.97
C SER A 210 14.83 -10.33 0.01
N HIS A 211 15.98 -9.91 0.49
CA HIS A 211 16.19 -8.79 1.42
C HIS A 211 16.57 -7.49 0.71
N GLY A 212 16.60 -6.36 1.43
CA GLY A 212 16.82 -5.03 0.86
C GLY A 212 18.19 -4.81 0.20
N PHE A 213 19.20 -5.64 0.45
CA PHE A 213 20.53 -5.52 -0.17
C PHE A 213 20.71 -6.35 -1.45
N ASP A 214 19.73 -7.15 -1.84
CA ASP A 214 19.81 -7.89 -3.09
C ASP A 214 19.42 -7.00 -4.28
N PRO A 215 20.36 -6.69 -5.21
CA PRO A 215 20.05 -5.81 -6.34
C PRO A 215 19.16 -6.46 -7.40
N LYS A 216 18.94 -7.78 -7.37
CA LYS A 216 18.24 -8.52 -8.41
C LYS A 216 16.78 -8.77 -8.09
N ASP A 217 16.48 -9.22 -6.87
CA ASP A 217 15.16 -9.65 -6.46
C ASP A 217 14.44 -8.58 -5.63
N ASN A 218 13.12 -8.62 -5.59
CA ASN A 218 12.30 -7.75 -4.75
C ASN A 218 12.49 -8.09 -3.27
N THR A 219 12.24 -7.09 -2.42
CA THR A 219 12.18 -7.25 -0.97
C THR A 219 11.01 -8.14 -0.55
N SER A 220 11.11 -8.67 0.66
CA SER A 220 10.21 -9.66 1.23
C SER A 220 8.73 -9.26 1.17
N GLY A 221 7.90 -10.18 0.74
CA GLY A 221 6.45 -10.07 0.73
C GLY A 221 5.79 -11.16 -0.10
N PHE A 222 4.60 -11.58 0.29
CA PHE A 222 3.84 -12.61 -0.41
C PHE A 222 2.33 -12.45 -0.16
N ILE A 223 1.52 -13.16 -0.94
CA ILE A 223 0.07 -13.22 -0.77
C ILE A 223 -0.31 -14.63 -0.37
N ILE A 224 -1.09 -14.76 0.69
CA ILE A 224 -1.80 -15.98 1.03
C ILE A 224 -3.21 -15.86 0.47
N TRP A 225 -3.57 -16.78 -0.39
CA TRP A 225 -4.92 -16.91 -0.93
C TRP A 225 -5.74 -17.86 -0.05
N LEU A 226 -6.88 -17.39 0.44
CA LEU A 226 -7.80 -18.14 1.29
C LEU A 226 -9.24 -17.89 0.83
N ASN A 227 -9.99 -18.93 0.50
CA ASN A 227 -11.35 -18.83 -0.02
C ASN A 227 -11.47 -17.78 -1.14
N HIS A 228 -10.54 -17.79 -2.10
CA HIS A 228 -10.47 -16.86 -3.23
C HIS A 228 -10.18 -15.39 -2.89
N ASN A 229 -9.72 -15.13 -1.66
CA ASN A 229 -9.31 -13.80 -1.19
C ASN A 229 -7.84 -13.79 -0.83
N GLY A 230 -7.18 -12.64 -1.00
CA GLY A 230 -5.77 -12.46 -0.71
C GLY A 230 -5.54 -11.78 0.63
N VAL A 231 -4.63 -12.34 1.41
CA VAL A 231 -4.01 -11.72 2.58
C VAL A 231 -2.57 -11.39 2.19
N MET A 232 -2.24 -10.11 2.08
CA MET A 232 -0.88 -9.70 1.73
C MET A 232 -0.03 -9.60 3.00
N VAL A 233 1.09 -10.31 3.03
CA VAL A 233 2.04 -10.28 4.14
C VAL A 233 3.21 -9.40 3.74
N ASP A 234 3.51 -8.39 4.56
CA ASP A 234 4.62 -7.45 4.37
C ASP A 234 4.67 -6.89 2.94
N PRO A 235 3.74 -6.00 2.56
CA PRO A 235 3.63 -5.54 1.19
C PRO A 235 4.93 -4.94 0.64
N PRO A 236 5.56 -5.53 -0.38
CA PRO A 236 6.70 -4.88 -1.04
C PRO A 236 6.24 -3.63 -1.79
N VAL A 237 7.15 -2.69 -1.99
CA VAL A 237 6.86 -1.52 -2.84
C VAL A 237 6.43 -1.96 -4.23
N ASN A 238 5.42 -1.28 -4.79
CA ASN A 238 4.83 -1.51 -6.11
C ASN A 238 4.07 -2.83 -6.29
N SER A 239 3.74 -3.52 -5.21
CA SER A 239 2.98 -4.78 -5.28
C SER A 239 1.67 -4.65 -6.06
N THR A 240 0.94 -3.56 -5.91
CA THR A 240 -0.30 -3.31 -6.66
C THR A 240 -0.08 -3.10 -8.15
N GLU A 241 0.91 -2.28 -8.51
CA GLU A 241 1.22 -2.06 -9.93
C GLU A 241 1.69 -3.37 -10.57
N TRP A 242 2.45 -4.17 -9.83
CA TRP A 242 2.83 -5.51 -10.26
C TRP A 242 1.61 -6.42 -10.46
N LEU A 243 0.68 -6.46 -9.51
CA LEU A 243 -0.55 -7.26 -9.60
C LEU A 243 -1.34 -6.91 -10.87
N LEU A 244 -1.58 -5.61 -11.10
CA LEU A 244 -2.30 -5.13 -12.29
C LEU A 244 -1.58 -5.54 -13.58
N ARG A 245 -0.26 -5.41 -13.68
CA ARG A 245 0.53 -5.83 -14.84
C ARG A 245 0.55 -7.34 -15.04
N SER A 246 0.43 -8.11 -13.96
CA SER A 246 0.34 -9.57 -14.00
C SER A 246 -1.08 -10.08 -14.27
N ASN A 247 -2.04 -9.19 -14.56
CA ASN A 247 -3.46 -9.50 -14.75
C ASN A 247 -4.14 -10.09 -13.50
N VAL A 248 -3.77 -9.58 -12.32
CA VAL A 248 -4.39 -9.89 -11.03
C VAL A 248 -5.17 -8.67 -10.56
N ASN A 249 -6.46 -8.83 -10.27
CA ASN A 249 -7.25 -7.73 -9.73
C ASN A 249 -6.87 -7.48 -8.25
N PRO A 250 -6.30 -6.30 -7.89
CA PRO A 250 -5.87 -6.02 -6.52
C PRO A 250 -7.02 -5.97 -5.50
N LYS A 251 -8.27 -5.83 -5.95
CA LYS A 251 -9.46 -5.85 -5.07
C LYS A 251 -9.69 -7.20 -4.38
N PHE A 252 -9.10 -8.29 -4.89
CA PHE A 252 -9.11 -9.56 -4.17
C PHE A 252 -8.32 -9.49 -2.84
N ILE A 253 -7.49 -8.45 -2.65
CA ILE A 253 -6.62 -8.32 -1.48
C ILE A 253 -7.11 -7.15 -0.63
N ASP A 254 -7.87 -7.44 0.41
CA ASP A 254 -8.45 -6.48 1.36
C ASP A 254 -7.78 -6.52 2.74
N SER A 255 -6.85 -7.44 2.93
CA SER A 255 -6.21 -7.74 4.22
C SER A 255 -4.69 -7.69 4.11
N ILE A 256 -4.05 -7.05 5.08
CA ILE A 256 -2.59 -7.00 5.24
C ILE A 256 -2.22 -7.61 6.59
N VAL A 257 -1.24 -8.48 6.62
CA VAL A 257 -0.52 -8.88 7.83
C VAL A 257 0.81 -8.14 7.83
N LEU A 258 1.00 -7.21 8.77
CA LEU A 258 2.23 -6.45 8.94
C LEU A 258 3.04 -7.07 10.08
N THR A 259 4.18 -7.67 9.76
CA THR A 259 4.95 -8.43 10.73
C THR A 259 5.86 -7.57 11.58
N HIS A 260 6.50 -6.55 11.01
CA HIS A 260 7.37 -5.60 11.72
C HIS A 260 7.68 -4.36 10.85
N CYS A 261 8.49 -3.43 11.39
CA CYS A 261 8.68 -2.10 10.82
C CYS A 261 10.06 -1.87 10.16
N HIS A 262 10.78 -2.90 9.72
CA HIS A 262 11.92 -2.71 8.81
C HIS A 262 11.45 -2.27 7.42
N ALA A 263 12.28 -1.47 6.72
CA ALA A 263 11.88 -0.86 5.45
C ALA A 263 11.69 -1.86 4.31
N ASP A 264 12.28 -3.04 4.37
CA ASP A 264 12.08 -4.11 3.39
C ASP A 264 10.82 -4.98 3.66
N HIS A 265 10.05 -4.66 4.71
CA HIS A 265 8.79 -5.32 5.05
C HIS A 265 7.59 -4.34 5.03
N ASP A 266 7.78 -3.09 5.47
CA ASP A 266 6.66 -2.16 5.62
C ASP A 266 6.52 -1.11 4.50
N ALA A 267 7.52 -0.97 3.60
CA ALA A 267 7.60 0.16 2.67
C ALA A 267 6.44 0.23 1.67
N GLY A 268 5.82 -0.88 1.29
CA GLY A 268 4.67 -0.92 0.39
C GLY A 268 3.31 -0.80 1.09
N THR A 269 3.27 -0.82 2.42
CA THR A 269 2.01 -0.87 3.18
C THR A 269 1.11 0.33 2.88
N PHE A 270 1.66 1.57 2.89
CA PHE A 270 0.87 2.75 2.54
C PHE A 270 0.45 2.81 1.08
N GLN A 271 1.21 2.24 0.16
CA GLN A 271 0.77 2.12 -1.23
C GLN A 271 -0.51 1.29 -1.30
N LYS A 272 -0.55 0.14 -0.62
CA LYS A 272 -1.72 -0.73 -0.59
C LYS A 272 -2.92 -0.05 0.07
N ILE A 273 -2.71 0.72 1.15
CA ILE A 273 -3.76 1.52 1.80
C ILE A 273 -4.37 2.55 0.84
N LEU A 274 -3.57 3.15 -0.05
CA LEU A 274 -4.02 4.20 -0.97
C LEU A 274 -4.65 3.68 -2.27
N GLU A 275 -4.84 2.38 -2.41
CA GLU A 275 -5.48 1.75 -3.56
C GLU A 275 -7.01 1.87 -3.54
N GLU A 276 -7.67 0.89 -4.07
CA GLU A 276 -9.13 0.85 -4.22
C GLU A 276 -9.79 0.26 -2.98
N GLY A 277 -10.52 1.09 -2.25
CA GLY A 277 -11.28 0.68 -1.07
C GLY A 277 -10.47 0.76 0.23
N ARG A 278 -11.06 0.26 1.31
CA ARG A 278 -10.48 0.27 2.64
C ARG A 278 -9.88 -1.10 2.97
N VAL A 279 -8.60 -1.13 3.32
CA VAL A 279 -7.92 -2.37 3.73
C VAL A 279 -7.95 -2.53 5.24
N THR A 280 -7.88 -3.78 5.71
CA THR A 280 -7.70 -4.13 7.12
C THR A 280 -6.27 -4.57 7.37
N ILE A 281 -5.59 -3.94 8.33
CA ILE A 281 -4.24 -4.33 8.76
C ILE A 281 -4.36 -5.16 10.04
N TYR A 282 -3.82 -6.37 9.98
CA TYR A 282 -3.69 -7.31 11.10
C TYR A 282 -2.26 -7.25 11.62
N THR A 283 -2.07 -6.79 12.84
CA THR A 283 -0.78 -6.77 13.53
C THR A 283 -1.00 -6.57 15.02
N THR A 284 0.06 -6.70 15.83
CA THR A 284 -0.04 -6.40 17.26
C THR A 284 -0.16 -4.88 17.48
N LYS A 285 -0.66 -4.47 18.65
CA LYS A 285 -0.73 -3.05 19.02
C LYS A 285 0.65 -2.40 19.01
N THR A 286 1.63 -3.11 19.55
CA THR A 286 3.03 -2.61 19.64
C THR A 286 3.59 -2.31 18.25
N ILE A 287 3.41 -3.22 17.28
CA ILE A 287 3.90 -3.04 15.90
C ILE A 287 3.11 -1.92 15.20
N MET A 288 1.78 -1.88 15.36
CA MET A 288 0.93 -0.83 14.76
C MET A 288 1.33 0.57 15.26
N GLU A 289 1.57 0.74 16.55
CA GLU A 289 1.99 2.02 17.09
C GLU A 289 3.39 2.43 16.62
N SER A 290 4.30 1.47 16.46
CA SER A 290 5.63 1.68 15.87
C SER A 290 5.50 2.15 14.40
N PHE A 291 4.71 1.44 13.61
CA PHE A 291 4.41 1.79 12.21
C PHE A 291 3.83 3.20 12.08
N LEU A 292 2.83 3.54 12.88
CA LEU A 292 2.20 4.85 12.85
C LEU A 292 3.18 5.98 13.24
N ARG A 293 4.05 5.78 14.25
CA ARG A 293 5.07 6.78 14.62
C ARG A 293 6.11 6.96 13.52
N LYS A 294 6.57 5.85 12.90
CA LYS A 294 7.51 5.88 11.78
C LYS A 294 6.95 6.69 10.60
N TYR A 295 5.72 6.36 10.18
CA TYR A 295 5.12 7.02 9.03
C TYR A 295 4.57 8.42 9.33
N SER A 296 4.18 8.73 10.55
CA SER A 296 3.90 10.10 10.99
C SER A 296 5.15 10.98 10.85
N ALA A 297 6.31 10.45 11.19
CA ALA A 297 7.57 11.19 11.07
C ALA A 297 7.97 11.43 9.59
N PHE A 298 7.76 10.47 8.70
CA PHE A 298 8.07 10.66 7.27
C PHE A 298 7.06 11.56 6.57
N SER A 299 5.79 11.38 6.84
CA SER A 299 4.69 12.05 6.13
C SER A 299 4.38 13.45 6.66
N GLY A 300 4.81 13.76 7.87
CA GLY A 300 4.42 14.99 8.58
C GLY A 300 2.97 14.98 9.10
N GLU A 301 2.25 13.85 8.94
CA GLU A 301 0.86 13.72 9.37
C GLU A 301 0.74 13.23 10.80
N SER A 302 -0.38 13.59 11.44
CA SER A 302 -0.66 13.07 12.78
C SER A 302 -0.98 11.57 12.76
N VAL A 303 -0.64 10.86 13.83
CA VAL A 303 -1.00 9.45 14.03
C VAL A 303 -2.50 9.23 13.90
N ASP A 304 -3.33 10.16 14.42
CA ASP A 304 -4.79 10.07 14.32
C ASP A 304 -5.29 10.21 12.88
N TYR A 305 -4.63 11.02 12.05
CA TYR A 305 -4.94 11.11 10.64
C TYR A 305 -4.61 9.81 9.92
N LEU A 306 -3.40 9.29 10.09
CA LEU A 306 -2.97 8.05 9.44
C LEU A 306 -3.86 6.87 9.82
N ARG A 307 -4.28 6.78 11.08
CA ARG A 307 -5.17 5.72 11.57
C ARG A 307 -6.54 5.69 10.91
N ARG A 308 -7.01 6.80 10.35
CA ARG A 308 -8.29 6.87 9.61
C ARG A 308 -8.22 6.27 8.21
N LEU A 309 -7.01 6.06 7.66
CA LEU A 309 -6.83 5.64 6.27
C LEU A 309 -7.07 4.13 6.05
N PHE A 310 -7.17 3.34 7.13
CA PHE A 310 -7.36 1.89 7.07
C PHE A 310 -8.12 1.38 8.29
N SER A 311 -8.53 0.12 8.26
CA SER A 311 -9.08 -0.57 9.43
C SER A 311 -7.97 -1.31 10.16
N PHE A 312 -7.90 -1.17 11.47
CA PHE A 312 -6.94 -1.91 12.30
C PHE A 312 -7.63 -3.02 13.06
N GLN A 313 -7.19 -4.25 12.82
CA GLN A 313 -7.59 -5.42 13.60
C GLN A 313 -6.39 -5.87 14.43
N GLN A 314 -6.44 -5.60 15.71
CA GLN A 314 -5.40 -6.07 16.61
C GLN A 314 -5.38 -7.60 16.67
N VAL A 315 -4.19 -8.18 16.54
CA VAL A 315 -3.93 -9.59 16.79
C VAL A 315 -3.17 -9.74 18.12
N PHE A 316 -3.30 -10.91 18.71
CA PHE A 316 -2.74 -11.19 20.04
C PHE A 316 -1.85 -12.42 19.99
N ILE A 317 -0.73 -12.35 20.70
CA ILE A 317 0.20 -13.46 20.83
C ILE A 317 -0.48 -14.60 21.59
N GLY A 318 -0.39 -15.81 21.05
CA GLY A 318 -0.97 -17.00 21.66
C GLY A 318 -2.50 -17.13 21.52
N ARG A 319 -3.14 -16.26 20.73
CA ARG A 319 -4.56 -16.36 20.40
C ARG A 319 -4.77 -16.36 18.89
N PRO A 320 -5.45 -17.36 18.34
CA PRO A 320 -5.72 -17.40 16.91
C PRO A 320 -6.67 -16.27 16.47
N VAL A 321 -6.43 -15.78 15.26
CA VAL A 321 -7.32 -14.85 14.56
C VAL A 321 -7.76 -15.50 13.24
N THR A 322 -9.03 -15.35 12.90
CA THR A 322 -9.57 -15.87 11.64
C THR A 322 -9.57 -14.77 10.57
N ILE A 323 -8.88 -15.04 9.44
CA ILE A 323 -8.89 -14.17 8.26
C ILE A 323 -9.30 -15.03 7.06
N HIS A 324 -10.37 -14.65 6.37
CA HIS A 324 -10.93 -15.37 5.21
C HIS A 324 -11.13 -16.89 5.45
N GLY A 325 -11.43 -17.27 6.70
CA GLY A 325 -11.63 -18.68 7.11
C GLY A 325 -10.36 -19.43 7.46
N GLY A 326 -9.17 -18.84 7.29
CA GLY A 326 -7.91 -19.37 7.81
C GLY A 326 -7.69 -18.95 9.26
N GLU A 327 -7.22 -19.85 10.08
CA GLU A 327 -6.88 -19.61 11.49
C GLU A 327 -5.39 -19.34 11.62
N PHE A 328 -5.02 -18.15 12.07
CA PHE A 328 -3.65 -17.68 12.23
C PHE A 328 -3.28 -17.68 13.72
N ASP A 329 -2.38 -18.56 14.13
CA ASP A 329 -1.75 -18.57 15.45
C ASP A 329 -0.52 -17.68 15.41
N ILE A 330 -0.56 -16.57 16.16
CA ILE A 330 0.48 -15.54 16.13
C ILE A 330 1.51 -15.78 17.23
N PHE A 331 2.78 -15.65 16.90
CA PHE A 331 3.88 -15.72 17.86
C PHE A 331 4.91 -14.62 17.65
N TYR A 332 5.64 -14.22 18.68
CA TYR A 332 6.80 -13.34 18.53
C TYR A 332 8.00 -14.11 17.96
N ALA A 333 8.52 -13.65 16.83
CA ALA A 333 9.81 -14.06 16.30
C ALA A 333 10.97 -13.48 17.15
N LEU A 334 12.15 -14.06 17.03
CA LEU A 334 13.35 -13.57 17.69
C LEU A 334 14.09 -12.61 16.75
N HIS A 335 13.93 -11.31 16.96
CA HIS A 335 14.49 -10.28 16.07
C HIS A 335 14.88 -9.02 16.84
N SER A 336 15.53 -8.05 16.13
CA SER A 336 16.05 -6.81 16.72
C SER A 336 14.98 -5.78 17.10
N ILE A 337 13.78 -5.92 16.56
CA ILE A 337 12.59 -5.09 16.86
C ILE A 337 11.37 -6.02 17.03
N PRO A 338 10.25 -5.54 17.60
CA PRO A 338 9.06 -6.36 17.73
C PRO A 338 8.63 -6.91 16.36
N THR A 339 8.64 -8.24 16.24
CA THR A 339 8.41 -8.98 14.99
C THR A 339 7.52 -10.17 15.27
N MET A 340 6.45 -10.34 14.49
CA MET A 340 5.57 -11.50 14.61
C MET A 340 5.68 -12.43 13.43
N GLY A 341 5.72 -13.75 13.73
CA GLY A 341 5.45 -14.81 12.78
C GLY A 341 4.09 -15.43 13.04
N PHE A 342 3.69 -16.37 12.22
CA PHE A 342 2.41 -17.05 12.40
C PHE A 342 2.42 -18.49 11.84
N ARG A 343 1.57 -19.34 12.42
CA ARG A 343 1.15 -20.62 11.87
C ARG A 343 -0.29 -20.49 11.39
N LEU A 344 -0.54 -20.82 10.14
CA LEU A 344 -1.86 -20.81 9.52
C LEU A 344 -2.39 -22.23 9.41
N SER A 345 -3.63 -22.45 9.84
CA SER A 345 -4.38 -23.67 9.64
C SER A 345 -5.60 -23.39 8.76
N PHE A 346 -5.75 -24.15 7.66
CA PHE A 346 -6.88 -24.00 6.75
C PHE A 346 -7.26 -25.35 6.12
N GLN A 347 -8.47 -25.80 6.37
CA GLN A 347 -9.02 -27.06 5.81
C GLN A 347 -8.07 -28.27 5.93
N GLY A 348 -7.47 -28.44 7.10
CA GLY A 348 -6.57 -29.57 7.39
C GLY A 348 -5.16 -29.43 6.85
N LYS A 349 -4.83 -28.33 6.17
CA LYS A 349 -3.48 -27.96 5.75
C LYS A 349 -2.89 -26.90 6.67
N THR A 350 -1.58 -26.92 6.80
CA THR A 350 -0.83 -26.02 7.66
C THR A 350 0.31 -25.34 6.91
N PHE A 351 0.46 -24.04 7.18
CA PHE A 351 1.54 -23.22 6.66
C PHE A 351 2.15 -22.43 7.82
N VAL A 352 3.45 -22.32 7.89
CA VAL A 352 4.12 -21.47 8.89
C VAL A 352 5.03 -20.45 8.20
N TYR A 353 5.00 -19.22 8.71
CA TYR A 353 5.89 -18.14 8.33
C TYR A 353 6.69 -17.68 9.55
N SER A 354 8.02 -17.80 9.48
CA SER A 354 8.90 -17.38 10.57
C SER A 354 8.94 -15.86 10.76
N SER A 355 8.63 -15.08 9.72
CA SER A 355 9.06 -13.69 9.57
C SER A 355 10.58 -13.58 9.74
N ASP A 356 11.14 -12.39 9.95
CA ASP A 356 12.55 -12.26 10.29
C ASP A 356 12.81 -12.86 11.67
N HIS A 357 13.67 -13.85 11.72
CA HIS A 357 13.82 -14.71 12.89
C HIS A 357 15.24 -15.24 13.04
N GLN A 358 15.81 -15.14 14.22
CA GLN A 358 17.06 -15.82 14.55
C GLN A 358 16.75 -17.21 15.12
N GLY A 359 16.64 -18.20 14.23
CA GLY A 359 16.29 -19.59 14.58
C GLY A 359 17.47 -20.50 14.97
N ASP A 360 18.72 -19.98 15.00
CA ASP A 360 19.89 -20.79 15.37
C ASP A 360 19.89 -21.12 16.88
N PRO A 361 19.76 -22.40 17.26
CA PRO A 361 19.77 -22.80 18.68
C PRO A 361 21.04 -22.39 19.44
N GLN A 362 22.17 -22.22 18.76
CA GLN A 362 23.42 -21.79 19.41
C GLN A 362 23.37 -20.33 19.80
N VAL A 363 22.81 -19.48 18.95
CA VAL A 363 22.60 -18.05 19.27
C VAL A 363 21.57 -17.92 20.40
N GLN A 364 20.45 -18.64 20.30
CA GLN A 364 19.41 -18.64 21.34
C GLN A 364 19.97 -19.12 22.69
N ARG A 365 20.82 -20.14 22.68
CA ARG A 365 21.51 -20.61 23.88
C ARG A 365 22.44 -19.55 24.49
N THR A 366 23.19 -18.87 23.63
CA THR A 366 24.06 -17.76 24.05
C THR A 366 23.26 -16.65 24.73
N MET A 367 22.08 -16.29 24.16
CA MET A 367 21.18 -15.28 24.73
C MET A 367 20.63 -15.69 26.10
N LEU A 368 20.26 -16.97 26.27
CA LEU A 368 19.85 -17.51 27.56
C LEU A 368 20.99 -17.41 28.59
N ASP A 369 22.19 -17.87 28.22
CA ASP A 369 23.36 -17.89 29.13
C ASP A 369 23.82 -16.46 29.52
N GLN A 370 23.56 -15.45 28.68
CA GLN A 370 23.80 -14.04 28.95
C GLN A 370 22.62 -13.33 29.64
N GLY A 371 21.50 -14.01 29.87
CA GLY A 371 20.31 -13.43 30.52
C GLY A 371 19.53 -12.47 29.63
N ALA A 372 19.73 -12.50 28.30
CA ALA A 372 18.96 -11.71 27.34
C ALA A 372 17.53 -12.25 27.15
N MET A 373 17.31 -13.52 27.49
CA MET A 373 15.99 -14.14 27.57
C MET A 373 15.92 -15.09 28.76
N ASN A 374 14.72 -15.38 29.26
CA ASN A 374 14.50 -16.37 30.29
C ASN A 374 14.41 -17.80 29.72
N ARG A 375 14.39 -18.79 30.59
CA ARG A 375 14.34 -20.21 30.19
C ARG A 375 13.06 -20.56 29.45
N GLU A 376 11.94 -20.02 29.88
CA GLU A 376 10.63 -20.30 29.30
C GLU A 376 10.56 -19.81 27.84
N ARG A 377 11.08 -18.59 27.58
CA ARG A 377 11.21 -18.05 26.21
C ARG A 377 12.14 -18.88 25.35
N TYR A 378 13.27 -19.32 25.91
CA TYR A 378 14.19 -20.21 25.20
C TYR A 378 13.50 -21.53 24.80
N GLU A 379 12.77 -22.16 25.75
CA GLU A 379 12.02 -23.39 25.48
C GLU A 379 10.91 -23.15 24.44
N GLN A 380 10.20 -22.05 24.48
CA GLN A 380 9.22 -21.66 23.47
C GLN A 380 9.85 -21.58 22.06
N LEU A 381 11.01 -20.95 21.92
CA LEU A 381 11.70 -20.80 20.64
C LEU A 381 12.20 -22.14 20.08
N GLN A 382 12.46 -23.16 20.93
CA GLN A 382 12.82 -24.52 20.47
C GLN A 382 11.62 -25.27 19.85
N HIS A 383 10.38 -24.79 20.06
CA HIS A 383 9.16 -25.42 19.55
C HIS A 383 8.62 -24.70 18.29
N PHE A 384 9.53 -24.37 17.34
CA PHE A 384 9.08 -23.86 16.05
C PHE A 384 8.24 -24.94 15.32
N PRO A 385 7.14 -24.59 14.59
CA PRO A 385 6.21 -25.57 14.01
C PRO A 385 6.77 -26.27 12.76
N TRP A 386 7.85 -27.06 12.92
CA TRP A 386 8.50 -27.81 11.84
C TRP A 386 7.62 -28.92 11.24
N GLU A 387 6.52 -29.29 11.89
CA GLU A 387 5.55 -30.27 11.42
C GLU A 387 4.60 -29.73 10.34
N SER A 388 4.59 -28.42 10.07
CA SER A 388 3.71 -27.78 9.08
C SER A 388 3.91 -28.35 7.68
N ASP A 389 2.83 -28.41 6.87
CA ASP A 389 2.88 -28.92 5.48
C ASP A 389 3.80 -28.10 4.58
N VAL A 390 3.84 -26.77 4.78
CA VAL A 390 4.79 -25.87 4.13
C VAL A 390 5.35 -24.89 5.16
N ILE A 391 6.66 -24.72 5.11
CA ILE A 391 7.42 -23.87 6.02
C ILE A 391 8.09 -22.76 5.21
N TYR A 392 7.61 -21.51 5.34
CA TYR A 392 8.31 -20.33 4.85
C TYR A 392 9.24 -19.82 5.95
N HIS A 393 10.53 -20.13 5.83
CA HIS A 393 11.52 -19.72 6.80
C HIS A 393 12.55 -18.79 6.19
N GLU A 394 12.80 -17.66 6.87
CA GLU A 394 13.79 -16.70 6.43
C GLU A 394 15.21 -17.22 6.62
N SER A 395 16.14 -16.66 5.82
CA SER A 395 17.58 -16.87 5.98
C SER A 395 18.34 -15.67 5.43
N GLY A 396 18.24 -14.55 6.12
CA GLY A 396 18.86 -13.30 5.75
C GLY A 396 20.32 -13.16 6.20
N ILE A 397 20.73 -11.92 6.49
CA ILE A 397 22.12 -11.60 6.80
C ILE A 397 22.40 -11.78 8.30
N ALA A 398 23.37 -12.65 8.65
CA ALA A 398 23.80 -12.83 10.04
C ALA A 398 24.33 -11.49 10.64
N PRO A 399 24.22 -11.28 11.95
CA PRO A 399 23.76 -12.22 12.99
C PRO A 399 22.27 -12.14 13.34
N LEU A 400 21.49 -11.25 12.66
CA LEU A 400 20.08 -11.01 12.97
C LEU A 400 19.16 -12.13 12.49
N HIS A 401 19.60 -12.89 11.50
CA HIS A 401 18.81 -13.85 10.76
C HIS A 401 19.33 -15.27 10.93
N THR A 402 18.46 -16.24 10.67
CA THR A 402 18.80 -17.67 10.71
C THR A 402 19.84 -18.01 9.64
N PRO A 403 20.98 -18.62 10.01
CA PRO A 403 21.96 -19.07 9.04
C PRO A 403 21.40 -20.17 8.12
N LEU A 404 21.58 -20.06 6.80
CA LEU A 404 21.15 -21.09 5.84
C LEU A 404 21.70 -22.49 6.15
N LYS A 405 22.92 -22.56 6.70
CA LYS A 405 23.53 -23.82 7.13
C LYS A 405 22.75 -24.53 8.23
N PHE A 406 22.08 -23.78 9.11
CA PHE A 406 21.21 -24.38 10.11
C PHE A 406 20.01 -25.03 9.43
N LEU A 407 19.32 -24.35 8.52
CA LEU A 407 18.17 -24.91 7.79
C LEU A 407 18.58 -26.15 6.98
N ALA A 408 19.75 -26.13 6.36
CA ALA A 408 20.30 -27.27 5.61
C ALA A 408 20.76 -28.44 6.51
N SER A 409 20.87 -28.24 7.83
CA SER A 409 21.17 -29.30 8.79
C SER A 409 19.92 -29.99 9.35
N LEU A 410 18.73 -29.50 9.03
CA LEU A 410 17.46 -30.11 9.45
C LEU A 410 17.26 -31.47 8.78
N PRO A 411 16.40 -32.34 9.33
CA PRO A 411 16.02 -33.59 8.67
C PRO A 411 15.51 -33.37 7.24
N GLU A 412 15.80 -34.27 6.31
CA GLU A 412 15.47 -34.15 4.89
C GLU A 412 13.96 -33.96 4.64
N ASP A 413 13.13 -34.63 5.45
CA ASP A 413 11.68 -34.48 5.40
C ASP A 413 11.20 -33.05 5.80
N VAL A 414 11.91 -32.37 6.69
CA VAL A 414 11.68 -30.99 7.06
C VAL A 414 12.19 -30.05 5.94
N GLN A 415 13.42 -30.31 5.44
CA GLN A 415 13.98 -29.52 4.35
C GLN A 415 13.08 -29.51 3.11
N SER A 416 12.53 -30.68 2.73
CA SER A 416 11.66 -30.81 1.53
C SER A 416 10.36 -30.02 1.62
N ARG A 417 9.90 -29.67 2.82
CA ARG A 417 8.74 -28.82 3.10
C ARG A 417 9.12 -27.36 3.38
N THR A 418 10.42 -27.04 3.44
CA THR A 418 10.92 -25.71 3.76
C THR A 418 11.23 -24.93 2.49
N VAL A 419 10.53 -23.82 2.33
CA VAL A 419 10.79 -22.77 1.34
C VAL A 419 11.57 -21.67 2.02
N VAL A 420 12.83 -21.53 1.65
CA VAL A 420 13.71 -20.49 2.19
C VAL A 420 13.38 -19.17 1.56
N TYR A 421 13.19 -18.18 2.39
CA TYR A 421 12.69 -16.87 2.09
C TYR A 421 13.64 -15.79 2.64
N HIS A 422 13.54 -14.55 2.20
CA HIS A 422 14.40 -13.44 2.64
C HIS A 422 15.90 -13.69 2.39
N ILE A 423 16.22 -14.29 1.24
CA ILE A 423 17.60 -14.67 0.88
C ILE A 423 17.90 -14.36 -0.60
N ALA A 424 19.07 -13.80 -0.86
CA ALA A 424 19.52 -13.59 -2.23
C ALA A 424 19.82 -14.93 -2.93
N SER A 425 19.47 -15.03 -4.21
CA SER A 425 19.67 -16.23 -5.04
C SER A 425 21.12 -16.75 -5.01
N LYS A 426 22.11 -15.85 -5.06
CA LYS A 426 23.54 -16.21 -4.99
C LYS A 426 23.90 -16.89 -3.68
N ASP A 427 23.34 -16.44 -2.55
CA ASP A 427 23.66 -16.95 -1.22
C ASP A 427 22.96 -18.30 -0.97
N PHE A 428 21.72 -18.46 -1.47
CA PHE A 428 21.06 -19.75 -1.45
C PHE A 428 21.82 -20.79 -2.28
N ASN A 429 22.22 -20.48 -3.49
CA ASN A 429 22.92 -21.40 -4.38
C ASN A 429 24.33 -21.79 -3.85
N ALA A 430 24.92 -21.00 -2.96
CA ALA A 430 26.23 -21.28 -2.38
C ALA A 430 26.23 -22.49 -1.43
N ILE A 431 25.05 -22.97 -0.96
CA ILE A 431 24.98 -24.14 -0.04
C ILE A 431 25.19 -25.47 -0.77
N GLY A 432 25.01 -25.50 -2.10
CA GLY A 432 25.13 -26.72 -2.89
C GLY A 432 23.86 -27.59 -2.88
N GLU A 433 24.04 -28.94 -2.90
CA GLU A 433 22.92 -29.87 -2.91
C GLU A 433 22.16 -29.83 -1.58
N THR A 434 20.84 -29.65 -1.63
CA THR A 434 19.94 -29.61 -0.48
C THR A 434 18.51 -29.93 -0.94
N ALA A 435 17.67 -30.43 -0.03
CA ALA A 435 16.23 -30.60 -0.28
C ALA A 435 15.44 -29.28 -0.03
N LEU A 436 16.10 -28.24 0.50
CA LEU A 436 15.48 -26.90 0.66
C LEU A 436 15.08 -26.31 -0.70
N GLN A 437 13.99 -25.59 -0.71
CA GLN A 437 13.56 -24.82 -1.87
C GLN A 437 13.73 -23.33 -1.58
N ARG A 438 14.01 -22.50 -2.59
CA ARG A 438 13.98 -21.04 -2.45
C ARG A 438 12.63 -20.52 -2.95
N ALA A 439 12.05 -19.55 -2.26
CA ALA A 439 10.85 -18.87 -2.73
C ALA A 439 11.07 -18.27 -4.13
N THR A 440 10.13 -18.50 -5.03
CA THR A 440 10.20 -18.06 -6.42
C THR A 440 9.16 -16.97 -6.65
N PHE A 441 9.61 -15.82 -7.15
CA PHE A 441 8.77 -14.67 -7.48
C PHE A 441 7.81 -15.00 -8.62
N GLY A 442 6.59 -14.46 -8.54
CA GLY A 442 5.66 -14.42 -9.65
C GLY A 442 4.36 -15.18 -9.41
N ILE A 443 3.32 -14.72 -10.09
CA ILE A 443 1.97 -15.30 -10.00
C ILE A 443 1.94 -16.72 -10.59
N GLU A 444 2.74 -16.96 -11.61
CA GLU A 444 2.91 -18.27 -12.26
C GLU A 444 3.56 -19.31 -11.36
N ASN A 445 4.26 -18.85 -10.31
CA ASN A 445 4.93 -19.69 -9.30
C ASN A 445 4.09 -19.82 -8.02
N THR A 446 2.80 -19.54 -8.07
CA THR A 446 1.90 -19.71 -6.94
C THR A 446 1.91 -21.17 -6.47
N LEU A 447 2.18 -21.38 -5.18
CA LEU A 447 2.05 -22.68 -4.54
C LEU A 447 0.56 -22.93 -4.28
N TYR A 448 0.05 -24.06 -4.75
CA TYR A 448 -1.34 -24.48 -4.55
C TYR A 448 -1.42 -25.60 -3.53
N PHE A 449 -2.35 -25.48 -2.58
CA PHE A 449 -2.66 -26.53 -1.62
C PHE A 449 -3.93 -27.25 -2.05
N GLU A 450 -3.88 -28.56 -2.14
CA GLU A 450 -5.07 -29.36 -2.37
C GLU A 450 -5.97 -29.32 -1.13
N THR A 451 -7.19 -28.82 -1.30
CA THR A 451 -8.21 -28.75 -0.27
C THR A 451 -9.55 -29.20 -0.83
N GLU A 452 -10.36 -29.86 0.01
CA GLU A 452 -11.71 -30.27 -0.38
C GLU A 452 -12.66 -29.07 -0.43
N PRO A 453 -13.52 -28.97 -1.49
CA PRO A 453 -14.52 -27.92 -1.53
C PRO A 453 -15.51 -28.05 -0.36
N SER A 454 -15.80 -26.93 0.28
CA SER A 454 -16.90 -26.89 1.25
C SER A 454 -18.23 -27.08 0.55
N VAL A 455 -19.14 -27.84 1.15
CA VAL A 455 -20.53 -27.98 0.65
C VAL A 455 -21.23 -26.61 0.51
N TYR A 456 -20.78 -25.59 1.24
CA TYR A 456 -21.33 -24.24 1.25
C TYR A 456 -20.44 -23.23 0.50
N GLU A 457 -19.46 -23.68 -0.30
CA GLU A 457 -18.50 -22.79 -0.96
C GLU A 457 -19.19 -21.71 -1.81
N ASP A 458 -20.19 -22.11 -2.59
CA ASP A 458 -20.95 -21.18 -3.43
C ASP A 458 -21.68 -20.10 -2.61
N ALA A 459 -22.20 -20.46 -1.45
CA ALA A 459 -22.84 -19.53 -0.55
C ALA A 459 -21.81 -18.58 0.09
N TYR A 460 -20.65 -19.10 0.50
CA TYR A 460 -19.57 -18.28 1.04
C TYR A 460 -19.05 -17.29 0.02
N ARG A 461 -18.80 -17.72 -1.24
CA ARG A 461 -18.38 -16.83 -2.34
C ARG A 461 -19.42 -15.73 -2.59
N ALA A 462 -20.70 -16.08 -2.65
CA ALA A 462 -21.77 -15.10 -2.86
C ALA A 462 -21.87 -14.09 -1.70
N LEU A 463 -21.68 -14.55 -0.46
CA LEU A 463 -21.64 -13.68 0.72
C LEU A 463 -20.40 -12.77 0.72
N ASP A 464 -19.26 -13.28 0.33
CA ASP A 464 -18.04 -12.49 0.25
C ASP A 464 -18.14 -11.40 -0.82
N ILE A 465 -18.69 -11.71 -1.99
CA ILE A 465 -19.00 -10.74 -3.02
C ILE A 465 -19.97 -9.67 -2.49
N LEU A 466 -21.06 -10.11 -1.86
CA LEU A 466 -22.05 -9.20 -1.30
C LEU A 466 -21.44 -8.27 -0.25
N LYS A 467 -20.55 -8.80 0.62
CA LYS A 467 -19.86 -8.03 1.66
C LYS A 467 -18.94 -6.94 1.06
N ARG A 468 -18.39 -7.16 -0.12
CA ARG A 468 -17.52 -6.21 -0.82
C ARG A 468 -18.27 -5.16 -1.63
N LEU A 469 -19.57 -5.32 -1.78
CA LEU A 469 -20.41 -4.29 -2.37
C LEU A 469 -20.64 -3.18 -1.33
N ASP A 470 -20.47 -1.95 -1.75
CA ASP A 470 -20.43 -0.74 -0.90
C ASP A 470 -21.67 -0.47 -0.02
N PHE A 471 -22.69 -1.28 -0.19
CA PHE A 471 -23.96 -1.16 0.54
C PHE A 471 -24.24 -2.31 1.52
N PHE A 472 -23.33 -3.28 1.62
CA PHE A 472 -23.57 -4.48 2.46
C PHE A 472 -23.81 -4.15 3.93
N GLU A 473 -23.05 -3.22 4.50
CA GLU A 473 -23.13 -2.87 5.92
C GLU A 473 -24.53 -2.39 6.33
N SER A 474 -25.31 -1.89 5.37
CA SER A 474 -26.68 -1.42 5.60
C SER A 474 -27.76 -2.50 5.43
N LEU A 475 -27.39 -3.75 5.02
CA LEU A 475 -28.35 -4.80 4.75
C LEU A 475 -28.71 -5.59 6.02
N PRO A 476 -30.02 -5.71 6.36
CA PRO A 476 -30.46 -6.61 7.42
C PRO A 476 -30.16 -8.08 7.06
N VAL A 477 -29.90 -8.93 8.06
CA VAL A 477 -29.63 -10.37 7.90
C VAL A 477 -30.67 -11.07 7.00
N LYS A 478 -31.93 -10.71 7.12
CA LYS A 478 -33.02 -11.24 6.27
C LYS A 478 -32.80 -10.96 4.79
N LYS A 479 -32.24 -9.78 4.44
CA LYS A 479 -31.93 -9.40 3.06
C LYS A 479 -30.70 -10.17 2.53
N VAL A 480 -29.77 -10.52 3.38
CA VAL A 480 -28.64 -11.40 3.02
C VAL A 480 -29.14 -12.80 2.65
N GLN A 481 -30.08 -13.36 3.41
CA GLN A 481 -30.72 -14.65 3.09
C GLN A 481 -31.52 -14.57 1.77
N GLU A 482 -32.26 -13.47 1.56
CA GLU A 482 -32.99 -13.22 0.32
C GLU A 482 -32.04 -13.20 -0.87
N PHE A 483 -30.91 -12.48 -0.77
CA PHE A 483 -29.88 -12.42 -1.81
C PHE A 483 -29.42 -13.81 -2.25
N LEU A 484 -29.04 -14.67 -1.32
CA LEU A 484 -28.59 -16.04 -1.62
C LEU A 484 -29.66 -16.89 -2.34
N SER A 485 -30.94 -16.56 -2.15
CA SER A 485 -32.07 -17.30 -2.76
C SER A 485 -32.45 -16.82 -4.16
N ILE A 486 -31.99 -15.63 -4.58
CA ILE A 486 -32.40 -14.99 -5.84
C ILE A 486 -31.31 -14.93 -6.89
N ILE A 487 -30.05 -15.25 -6.52
CA ILE A 487 -28.91 -15.20 -7.42
C ILE A 487 -28.86 -16.42 -8.32
N GLU A 488 -28.35 -16.18 -9.55
CA GLU A 488 -27.96 -17.21 -10.53
C GLU A 488 -26.52 -16.92 -10.98
N ARG A 489 -25.76 -17.91 -11.42
CA ARG A 489 -24.44 -17.69 -12.01
C ARG A 489 -24.51 -17.83 -13.52
N ARG A 490 -23.80 -16.94 -14.24
CA ARG A 490 -23.66 -17.01 -15.68
C ARG A 490 -22.22 -16.74 -16.09
N HIS A 491 -21.79 -17.50 -17.07
CA HIS A 491 -20.52 -17.32 -17.75
C HIS A 491 -20.75 -16.65 -19.10
N PHE A 492 -19.85 -15.72 -19.46
CA PHE A 492 -19.79 -15.08 -20.77
C PHE A 492 -18.38 -15.23 -21.32
N ALA A 493 -18.28 -15.65 -22.57
CA ALA A 493 -17.00 -15.78 -23.25
C ALA A 493 -16.46 -14.41 -23.66
N ARG A 494 -15.15 -14.29 -23.77
CA ARG A 494 -14.49 -13.07 -24.24
C ARG A 494 -15.08 -12.59 -25.57
N GLY A 495 -15.42 -11.31 -25.64
CA GLY A 495 -16.02 -10.65 -26.79
C GLY A 495 -17.55 -10.82 -26.87
N GLU A 496 -18.17 -11.58 -25.98
CA GLU A 496 -19.62 -11.74 -25.94
C GLU A 496 -20.30 -10.44 -25.49
N LYS A 497 -21.33 -10.01 -26.24
CA LYS A 497 -22.16 -8.87 -25.87
C LYS A 497 -23.19 -9.31 -24.84
N ILE A 498 -23.06 -8.81 -23.63
CA ILE A 498 -23.91 -9.14 -22.46
C ILE A 498 -25.17 -8.29 -22.47
N ILE A 499 -24.99 -7.01 -22.76
CA ILE A 499 -26.07 -6.01 -22.88
C ILE A 499 -25.93 -5.29 -24.21
N GLU A 500 -27.06 -5.09 -24.90
CA GLU A 500 -27.16 -4.29 -26.12
C GLU A 500 -27.90 -2.99 -25.83
N GLU A 501 -27.33 -1.84 -26.23
CA GLU A 501 -27.95 -0.53 -26.10
C GLU A 501 -29.34 -0.51 -26.77
N GLY A 502 -30.32 0.09 -26.13
CA GLY A 502 -31.72 0.13 -26.61
C GLY A 502 -32.55 -1.13 -26.33
N SER A 503 -31.96 -2.23 -25.85
CA SER A 503 -32.70 -3.42 -25.44
C SER A 503 -33.42 -3.24 -24.09
N LYS A 504 -34.34 -4.16 -23.76
CA LYS A 504 -35.01 -4.17 -22.42
C LYS A 504 -34.10 -4.76 -21.35
N GLY A 505 -34.23 -4.24 -20.12
CA GLY A 505 -33.48 -4.70 -18.97
C GLY A 505 -34.15 -5.85 -18.25
N ASP A 506 -33.59 -7.07 -18.30
CA ASP A 506 -34.13 -8.25 -17.64
C ASP A 506 -33.34 -8.71 -16.43
N TYR A 507 -32.08 -8.34 -16.33
CA TYR A 507 -31.15 -8.79 -15.30
C TYR A 507 -30.28 -7.66 -14.76
N PHE A 508 -29.93 -7.78 -13.47
CA PHE A 508 -28.83 -7.08 -12.81
C PHE A 508 -27.64 -8.02 -12.73
N TYR A 509 -26.42 -7.49 -12.92
CA TYR A 509 -25.19 -8.27 -13.00
C TYR A 509 -24.18 -7.78 -11.98
N ILE A 510 -23.52 -8.73 -11.30
CA ILE A 510 -22.34 -8.48 -10.44
C ILE A 510 -21.19 -9.33 -10.96
N ILE A 511 -20.04 -8.73 -11.19
CA ILE A 511 -18.86 -9.45 -11.68
C ILE A 511 -18.21 -10.22 -10.53
N GLU A 512 -18.09 -11.52 -10.67
CA GLU A 512 -17.40 -12.42 -9.75
C GLU A 512 -15.92 -12.55 -10.13
N SER A 513 -15.61 -12.68 -11.42
CA SER A 513 -14.25 -12.68 -11.96
C SER A 513 -14.24 -12.27 -13.43
N GLY A 514 -13.12 -11.77 -13.92
CA GLY A 514 -12.97 -11.25 -15.28
C GLY A 514 -13.26 -9.76 -15.38
N ASN A 515 -13.29 -9.24 -16.59
CA ASN A 515 -13.48 -7.83 -16.91
C ASN A 515 -14.54 -7.64 -17.99
N ALA A 516 -15.32 -6.57 -17.91
CA ALA A 516 -16.25 -6.11 -18.91
C ALA A 516 -16.00 -4.64 -19.29
N ILE A 517 -16.39 -4.23 -20.48
CA ILE A 517 -16.29 -2.85 -20.95
C ILE A 517 -17.69 -2.32 -21.24
N VAL A 518 -17.99 -1.16 -20.66
CA VAL A 518 -19.17 -0.35 -21.00
C VAL A 518 -18.82 0.51 -22.20
N MET A 519 -19.50 0.34 -23.30
CA MET A 519 -19.34 1.13 -24.52
C MET A 519 -20.59 1.96 -24.76
N LYS A 520 -20.40 3.23 -24.98
CA LYS A 520 -21.47 4.17 -25.28
C LYS A 520 -20.98 5.22 -26.25
N GLU A 521 -21.84 5.68 -27.13
CA GLU A 521 -21.56 6.81 -28.01
C GLU A 521 -21.17 8.05 -27.18
N ASN A 522 -20.15 8.79 -27.62
CA ASN A 522 -19.62 9.98 -26.97
C ASN A 522 -18.82 9.77 -25.65
N LEU A 523 -18.42 8.57 -25.29
CA LEU A 523 -17.37 8.36 -24.30
C LEU A 523 -15.99 8.49 -24.97
N VAL A 524 -15.08 9.25 -24.34
CA VAL A 524 -13.67 9.37 -24.79
C VAL A 524 -13.00 7.99 -24.78
N ARG A 525 -13.31 7.19 -23.77
CA ARG A 525 -12.99 5.76 -23.72
C ARG A 525 -14.06 4.99 -22.93
N GLY A 526 -14.20 3.69 -23.22
CA GLY A 526 -15.09 2.80 -22.47
C GLY A 526 -14.72 2.73 -20.99
N LYS A 527 -15.72 2.54 -20.12
CA LYS A 527 -15.52 2.29 -18.70
C LYS A 527 -15.21 0.81 -18.50
N GLN A 528 -14.07 0.50 -17.88
CA GLN A 528 -13.72 -0.88 -17.54
C GLN A 528 -14.35 -1.25 -16.19
N LEU A 529 -14.99 -2.42 -16.15
CA LEU A 529 -15.58 -3.01 -14.95
C LEU A 529 -14.83 -4.31 -14.62
N GLY A 530 -14.53 -4.54 -13.36
CA GLY A 530 -13.83 -5.73 -12.87
C GLY A 530 -14.58 -6.43 -11.74
N ALA A 531 -13.92 -7.40 -11.09
CA ALA A 531 -14.52 -8.13 -9.97
C ALA A 531 -15.07 -7.19 -8.88
N PHE A 532 -16.18 -7.57 -8.28
CA PHE A 532 -16.95 -6.83 -7.28
C PHE A 532 -17.63 -5.55 -7.79
N GLU A 533 -17.64 -5.32 -9.10
CA GLU A 533 -18.42 -4.25 -9.71
C GLU A 533 -19.69 -4.80 -10.33
N TYR A 534 -20.65 -3.92 -10.56
CA TYR A 534 -21.97 -4.30 -11.06
C TYR A 534 -22.42 -3.42 -12.22
N PHE A 535 -23.36 -3.93 -12.99
CA PHE A 535 -23.96 -3.22 -14.13
C PHE A 535 -25.39 -3.67 -14.41
N GLY A 536 -26.07 -2.89 -15.25
CA GLY A 536 -27.43 -3.18 -15.67
C GLY A 536 -28.52 -2.63 -14.76
N GLU A 537 -28.15 -1.90 -13.69
CA GLU A 537 -29.06 -1.31 -12.70
C GLU A 537 -29.94 -0.21 -13.30
N VAL A 538 -29.41 0.62 -14.22
CA VAL A 538 -30.09 1.82 -14.74
C VAL A 538 -31.43 1.47 -15.34
N ALA A 539 -31.44 0.60 -16.35
CA ALA A 539 -32.67 0.21 -17.03
C ALA A 539 -33.70 -0.48 -16.12
N LEU A 540 -33.24 -1.17 -15.07
CA LEU A 540 -34.13 -1.84 -14.12
C LEU A 540 -34.82 -0.84 -13.20
N LEU A 541 -34.13 0.15 -12.68
CA LEU A 541 -34.65 1.13 -11.73
C LEU A 541 -35.46 2.24 -12.40
N THR A 542 -35.00 2.71 -13.56
CA THR A 542 -35.69 3.78 -14.29
C THR A 542 -36.85 3.28 -15.18
N GLY A 543 -36.87 1.98 -15.48
CA GLY A 543 -37.82 1.41 -16.46
C GLY A 543 -37.50 1.77 -17.92
N SER A 544 -36.35 2.42 -18.17
CA SER A 544 -35.88 2.80 -19.51
C SER A 544 -35.29 1.59 -20.25
N ASP A 545 -34.97 1.79 -21.53
CA ASP A 545 -34.15 0.85 -22.28
C ASP A 545 -32.69 0.91 -21.81
N ARG A 546 -31.88 -0.10 -22.17
CA ARG A 546 -30.45 -0.15 -21.87
C ARG A 546 -29.73 1.06 -22.48
N THR A 547 -28.87 1.71 -21.70
CA THR A 547 -28.24 2.99 -22.03
C THR A 547 -26.83 2.83 -22.63
N ALA A 548 -26.31 1.61 -22.74
CA ALA A 548 -24.99 1.33 -23.26
C ALA A 548 -24.87 -0.16 -23.64
N ASP A 549 -23.95 -0.47 -24.55
CA ASP A 549 -23.46 -1.83 -24.78
C ASP A 549 -22.53 -2.24 -23.65
N ILE A 550 -22.60 -3.51 -23.23
CA ILE A 550 -21.62 -4.11 -22.30
C ILE A 550 -21.10 -5.40 -22.93
N VAL A 551 -19.78 -5.47 -23.06
CA VAL A 551 -19.07 -6.58 -23.71
C VAL A 551 -18.09 -7.20 -22.71
N ALA A 552 -18.01 -8.52 -22.67
CA ALA A 552 -16.99 -9.23 -21.91
C ALA A 552 -15.61 -8.98 -22.55
N ASP A 553 -14.70 -8.34 -21.83
CA ASP A 553 -13.33 -8.07 -22.28
C ASP A 553 -12.42 -9.30 -22.13
N THR A 554 -12.73 -10.10 -21.12
CA THR A 554 -12.12 -11.40 -20.83
C THR A 554 -13.22 -12.42 -20.63
N ASP A 555 -12.89 -13.68 -20.41
CA ASP A 555 -13.85 -14.64 -19.84
C ASP A 555 -14.40 -14.10 -18.53
N LEU A 556 -15.72 -14.08 -18.38
CA LEU A 556 -16.41 -13.36 -17.30
C LEU A 556 -17.37 -14.29 -16.56
N GLU A 557 -17.17 -14.40 -15.25
CA GLU A 557 -18.13 -15.03 -14.34
C GLU A 557 -18.96 -13.95 -13.64
N THR A 558 -20.26 -14.12 -13.64
CA THR A 558 -21.17 -13.14 -13.03
C THR A 558 -22.24 -13.80 -12.15
N ILE A 559 -22.59 -13.10 -11.09
CA ILE A 559 -23.86 -13.30 -10.41
C ILE A 559 -24.90 -12.46 -11.13
N VAL A 560 -26.02 -13.07 -11.51
CA VAL A 560 -27.16 -12.39 -12.12
C VAL A 560 -28.39 -12.48 -11.24
N ILE A 561 -29.20 -11.41 -11.24
CA ILE A 561 -30.45 -11.33 -10.50
C ILE A 561 -31.56 -10.92 -11.49
N PRO A 562 -32.64 -11.71 -11.66
CA PRO A 562 -33.77 -11.34 -12.49
C PRO A 562 -34.41 -10.02 -12.02
N ARG A 563 -34.91 -9.20 -12.96
CA ARG A 563 -35.47 -7.86 -12.74
C ARG A 563 -36.44 -7.80 -11.55
N ASP A 564 -37.45 -8.62 -11.54
CA ASP A 564 -38.49 -8.54 -10.51
C ASP A 564 -37.96 -8.86 -9.11
N ARG A 565 -37.05 -9.82 -9.01
CA ARG A 565 -36.36 -10.19 -7.77
C ARG A 565 -35.43 -9.08 -7.32
N PHE A 566 -34.68 -8.48 -8.25
CA PHE A 566 -33.79 -7.35 -7.97
C PHE A 566 -34.57 -6.14 -7.42
N LEU A 567 -35.65 -5.73 -8.09
CA LEU A 567 -36.47 -4.59 -7.65
C LEU A 567 -37.07 -4.81 -6.25
N ASN A 568 -37.56 -6.04 -5.95
CA ASN A 568 -38.03 -6.39 -4.61
C ASN A 568 -36.90 -6.37 -3.58
N PHE A 569 -35.72 -6.87 -3.94
CA PHE A 569 -34.55 -6.91 -3.06
C PHE A 569 -34.11 -5.51 -2.65
N VAL A 570 -33.99 -4.57 -3.60
CA VAL A 570 -33.49 -3.20 -3.35
C VAL A 570 -34.56 -2.28 -2.74
N SER A 571 -35.85 -2.64 -2.86
CA SER A 571 -36.96 -1.81 -2.36
C SER A 571 -36.86 -1.55 -0.86
N GLY A 572 -36.89 -0.27 -0.48
CA GLY A 572 -36.82 0.17 0.91
C GLY A 572 -35.47 -0.04 1.59
N THR A 573 -34.43 -0.38 0.85
CA THR A 573 -33.06 -0.51 1.37
C THR A 573 -32.23 0.77 1.11
N GLU A 574 -31.16 0.97 1.89
CA GLU A 574 -30.15 2.00 1.62
C GLU A 574 -29.51 1.79 0.25
N PHE A 575 -29.31 0.56 -0.15
CA PHE A 575 -28.79 0.20 -1.46
C PHE A 575 -29.62 0.77 -2.61
N GLY A 576 -30.94 0.65 -2.53
CA GLY A 576 -31.83 1.25 -3.54
C GLY A 576 -31.64 2.77 -3.64
N ARG A 577 -31.41 3.45 -2.50
CA ARG A 577 -31.15 4.90 -2.47
C ARG A 577 -29.79 5.24 -3.05
N ILE A 578 -28.75 4.45 -2.77
CA ILE A 578 -27.40 4.62 -3.34
C ILE A 578 -27.45 4.44 -4.86
N LEU A 579 -28.08 3.37 -5.34
CA LEU A 579 -28.24 3.13 -6.78
C LEU A 579 -28.98 4.26 -7.49
N GLN A 580 -30.05 4.78 -6.89
CA GLN A 580 -30.80 5.89 -7.47
C GLN A 580 -29.91 7.14 -7.58
N ARG A 581 -29.14 7.46 -6.53
CA ARG A 581 -28.16 8.58 -6.55
C ARG A 581 -27.14 8.41 -7.67
N VAL A 582 -26.56 7.21 -7.82
CA VAL A 582 -25.60 6.89 -8.88
C VAL A 582 -26.21 7.10 -10.27
N ILE A 583 -27.45 6.68 -10.47
CA ILE A 583 -28.17 6.83 -11.75
C ILE A 583 -28.44 8.29 -12.06
N ASP A 584 -28.97 9.04 -11.09
CA ASP A 584 -29.35 10.44 -11.26
C ASP A 584 -28.15 11.35 -11.57
N ARG A 585 -26.94 10.93 -11.18
CA ARG A 585 -25.71 11.72 -11.32
C ARG A 585 -24.75 11.26 -12.43
N ARG A 586 -24.97 10.10 -13.03
CA ARG A 586 -24.16 9.62 -14.16
C ARG A 586 -24.37 10.48 -15.40
N ASP A 587 -23.29 11.15 -15.83
CA ASP A 587 -23.27 11.96 -17.05
C ASP A 587 -21.96 11.75 -17.82
N ASN A 588 -22.08 11.53 -19.13
CA ASN A 588 -20.93 11.34 -20.03
C ASN A 588 -19.96 12.55 -20.01
N ARG A 589 -20.47 13.77 -19.80
CA ARG A 589 -19.62 14.98 -19.69
C ARG A 589 -18.75 14.93 -18.46
N THR A 590 -19.31 14.52 -17.32
CA THR A 590 -18.57 14.34 -16.06
C THR A 590 -17.51 13.27 -16.21
N TRP A 591 -17.85 12.12 -16.76
CA TRP A 591 -16.90 11.04 -17.02
C TRP A 591 -15.74 11.49 -17.89
N ASN A 592 -16.03 12.13 -19.05
CA ASN A 592 -15.00 12.61 -19.97
C ASN A 592 -14.07 13.63 -19.29
N LEU A 593 -14.63 14.56 -18.49
CA LEU A 593 -13.84 15.50 -17.70
C LEU A 593 -12.87 14.81 -16.75
N LEU A 594 -13.33 13.79 -16.01
CA LEU A 594 -12.50 13.03 -15.09
C LEU A 594 -11.42 12.18 -15.80
N VAL A 595 -11.68 11.72 -17.03
CA VAL A 595 -10.71 10.97 -17.85
C VAL A 595 -9.66 11.89 -18.47
N GLU A 596 -10.05 13.06 -18.95
CA GLU A 596 -9.19 14.01 -19.66
C GLU A 596 -8.32 14.86 -18.72
N SER A 597 -8.74 15.06 -17.47
CA SER A 597 -8.04 15.93 -16.52
C SER A 597 -6.87 15.26 -15.84
N ASP A 598 -5.71 15.91 -15.86
CA ASP A 598 -4.49 15.47 -15.15
C ASP A 598 -4.70 15.32 -13.64
N SER A 599 -5.60 16.13 -13.05
CA SER A 599 -5.94 16.05 -11.62
C SER A 599 -6.48 14.69 -11.20
N PHE A 600 -7.08 13.95 -12.14
CA PHE A 600 -7.70 12.63 -11.89
C PHE A 600 -7.01 11.49 -12.65
N ALA A 601 -5.88 11.75 -13.32
CA ALA A 601 -5.17 10.75 -14.14
C ALA A 601 -4.75 9.50 -13.35
N ARG A 602 -4.57 9.64 -12.03
CA ARG A 602 -4.14 8.55 -11.12
C ARG A 602 -5.29 7.72 -10.56
N LEU A 603 -6.54 8.13 -10.81
CA LEU A 603 -7.70 7.37 -10.34
C LEU A 603 -7.93 6.16 -11.25
N SER A 604 -8.31 5.03 -10.65
CA SER A 604 -8.88 3.92 -11.41
C SER A 604 -10.26 4.29 -11.95
N ASP A 605 -10.77 3.51 -12.90
CA ASP A 605 -12.13 3.71 -13.42
C ASP A 605 -13.19 3.53 -12.33
N TYR A 606 -12.97 2.59 -11.41
CA TYR A 606 -13.79 2.41 -10.22
C TYR A 606 -13.83 3.68 -9.36
N GLN A 607 -12.68 4.26 -9.05
CA GLN A 607 -12.59 5.50 -8.26
C GLN A 607 -13.24 6.68 -8.98
N ARG A 608 -13.09 6.78 -10.31
CA ARG A 608 -13.76 7.81 -11.12
C ARG A 608 -15.28 7.65 -11.11
N MET A 609 -15.79 6.43 -11.22
CA MET A 609 -17.23 6.15 -11.17
C MET A 609 -17.82 6.54 -9.80
N TRP A 610 -17.10 6.24 -8.72
CA TRP A 610 -17.52 6.67 -7.39
C TRP A 610 -17.50 8.18 -7.25
N LEU A 611 -16.42 8.85 -7.66
CA LEU A 611 -16.34 10.31 -7.66
C LEU A 611 -17.48 10.94 -8.49
N GLU A 612 -17.74 10.43 -9.69
CA GLU A 612 -18.84 10.86 -10.56
C GLU A 612 -20.19 10.83 -9.83
N SER A 613 -20.45 9.77 -9.05
CA SER A 613 -21.73 9.57 -8.37
C SER A 613 -22.02 10.57 -7.24
N TYR A 614 -21.02 11.30 -6.77
CA TYR A 614 -21.14 12.33 -5.73
C TYR A 614 -21.13 13.77 -6.27
N LEU A 615 -20.85 13.95 -7.56
CA LEU A 615 -20.74 15.28 -8.18
C LEU A 615 -22.09 15.77 -8.70
N GLU A 616 -22.40 17.05 -8.45
CA GLU A 616 -23.60 17.75 -8.91
C GLU A 616 -23.22 18.93 -9.80
N PRO A 617 -23.91 19.16 -10.92
CA PRO A 617 -23.69 20.35 -11.74
C PRO A 617 -23.99 21.64 -10.95
N LEU A 618 -23.10 22.62 -11.06
CA LEU A 618 -23.23 23.94 -10.45
C LEU A 618 -22.77 25.01 -11.44
N ALA A 619 -23.61 26.01 -11.71
CA ALA A 619 -23.27 27.10 -12.64
C ALA A 619 -23.52 28.45 -12.01
N TYR A 620 -22.65 29.40 -12.32
CA TYR A 620 -22.82 30.81 -11.99
C TYR A 620 -22.70 31.64 -13.25
N SER A 621 -23.70 32.48 -13.48
CA SER A 621 -23.77 33.40 -14.66
C SER A 621 -23.08 34.72 -14.41
N GLU A 622 -22.90 35.12 -13.15
CA GLU A 622 -22.32 36.40 -12.75
C GLU A 622 -21.06 36.22 -11.93
N PRO A 623 -20.13 37.19 -11.95
CA PRO A 623 -18.93 37.17 -11.12
C PRO A 623 -19.28 37.05 -9.63
N ARG A 624 -18.59 36.14 -8.94
CA ARG A 624 -18.80 35.97 -7.49
C ARG A 624 -17.60 35.31 -6.79
N THR A 625 -17.51 35.50 -5.49
CA THR A 625 -16.65 34.71 -4.62
C THR A 625 -17.31 33.36 -4.37
N ILE A 626 -16.58 32.28 -4.69
CA ILE A 626 -17.01 30.87 -4.50
C ILE A 626 -16.69 30.45 -3.09
N VAL A 627 -15.46 30.69 -2.63
CA VAL A 627 -14.97 30.42 -1.26
C VAL A 627 -14.00 31.55 -0.89
N ALA A 628 -14.15 32.17 0.27
CA ALA A 628 -13.19 33.17 0.75
C ALA A 628 -12.08 32.49 1.59
N GLU A 629 -10.90 33.11 1.63
CA GLU A 629 -9.81 32.71 2.50
C GLU A 629 -10.27 32.72 3.97
N GLY A 630 -9.91 31.67 4.71
CA GLY A 630 -10.33 31.47 6.10
C GLY A 630 -11.71 30.85 6.29
N ASP A 631 -12.52 30.76 5.26
CA ASP A 631 -13.82 30.10 5.33
C ASP A 631 -13.67 28.58 5.42
N ARG A 632 -14.61 27.94 6.11
CA ARG A 632 -14.73 26.48 6.09
C ARG A 632 -15.10 26.02 4.69
N LEU A 633 -14.36 25.04 4.14
CA LEU A 633 -14.62 24.47 2.83
C LEU A 633 -16.01 23.81 2.77
N PRO A 634 -16.94 24.30 1.92
CA PRO A 634 -18.29 23.72 1.81
C PRO A 634 -18.30 22.34 1.15
N GLY A 635 -17.26 22.02 0.37
CA GLY A 635 -17.10 20.79 -0.36
C GLY A 635 -15.96 20.87 -1.38
N LEU A 636 -15.94 19.91 -2.30
CA LEU A 636 -15.01 19.87 -3.42
C LEU A 636 -15.69 20.42 -4.68
N TYR A 637 -14.99 21.26 -5.42
CA TYR A 637 -15.44 21.77 -6.72
C TYR A 637 -14.44 21.39 -7.81
N ILE A 638 -14.96 21.05 -8.98
CA ILE A 638 -14.18 20.79 -10.20
C ILE A 638 -14.67 21.73 -11.29
N VAL A 639 -13.78 22.53 -11.87
CA VAL A 639 -14.14 23.44 -12.97
C VAL A 639 -14.44 22.63 -14.22
N SER A 640 -15.66 22.71 -14.75
CA SER A 640 -16.06 22.03 -16.00
C SER A 640 -15.97 22.94 -17.22
N ASP A 641 -16.25 24.23 -17.05
CA ASP A 641 -16.06 25.28 -18.07
C ASP A 641 -15.85 26.63 -17.43
N GLY A 642 -15.17 27.55 -18.13
CA GLY A 642 -14.84 28.88 -17.63
C GLY A 642 -13.53 28.88 -16.79
N ARG A 643 -13.39 29.91 -15.94
CA ARG A 643 -12.15 30.15 -15.17
C ARG A 643 -12.47 30.61 -13.75
N VAL A 644 -11.69 30.13 -12.77
CA VAL A 644 -11.70 30.62 -11.39
C VAL A 644 -10.37 31.26 -11.06
N GLU A 645 -10.39 32.49 -10.55
CA GLU A 645 -9.22 33.18 -10.03
C GLU A 645 -8.97 32.78 -8.59
N VAL A 646 -7.70 32.52 -8.28
CA VAL A 646 -7.22 32.18 -6.93
C VAL A 646 -6.33 33.32 -6.47
N ARG A 647 -6.66 33.95 -5.35
CA ARG A 647 -5.87 35.04 -4.74
C ARG A 647 -5.32 34.58 -3.40
N ASP A 648 -4.04 34.76 -3.22
CA ASP A 648 -3.38 34.58 -1.93
C ASP A 648 -3.34 35.88 -1.12
N GLY A 649 -3.02 35.75 0.19
CA GLY A 649 -2.93 36.93 1.08
C GLY A 649 -1.83 37.94 0.71
N ASP A 650 -0.86 37.53 -0.12
CA ASP A 650 0.26 38.36 -0.60
C ASP A 650 -0.04 39.07 -1.95
N GLY A 651 -1.24 38.87 -2.49
CA GLY A 651 -1.71 39.51 -3.72
C GLY A 651 -1.33 38.81 -5.01
N GLY A 652 -0.78 37.60 -4.92
CA GLY A 652 -0.58 36.71 -6.08
C GLY A 652 -1.90 36.27 -6.68
N VAL A 653 -2.03 36.27 -8.01
CA VAL A 653 -3.21 35.80 -8.73
C VAL A 653 -2.82 34.68 -9.69
N ARG A 654 -3.46 33.51 -9.53
CA ARG A 654 -3.38 32.40 -10.48
C ARG A 654 -4.78 31.98 -10.92
N SER A 655 -4.89 31.20 -11.99
CA SER A 655 -6.19 30.73 -12.47
C SER A 655 -6.31 29.22 -12.40
N ILE A 656 -7.51 28.76 -12.11
CA ILE A 656 -7.94 27.36 -12.23
C ILE A 656 -8.86 27.29 -13.45
N GLU A 657 -8.55 26.40 -14.37
CA GLU A 657 -9.30 26.15 -15.60
C GLU A 657 -9.94 24.76 -15.58
N ARG A 658 -10.53 24.32 -16.70
CA ARG A 658 -11.20 23.04 -16.88
C ARG A 658 -10.38 21.87 -16.29
N GLY A 659 -11.00 21.06 -15.44
CA GLY A 659 -10.40 19.91 -14.73
C GLY A 659 -9.64 20.27 -13.46
N GLY A 660 -9.48 21.54 -13.14
CA GLY A 660 -8.85 21.98 -11.90
C GLY A 660 -9.80 21.88 -10.70
N VAL A 661 -9.24 21.73 -9.50
CA VAL A 661 -9.94 21.36 -8.26
C VAL A 661 -9.86 22.49 -7.23
N ILE A 662 -10.96 22.74 -6.50
CA ILE A 662 -11.05 23.64 -5.35
C ILE A 662 -11.58 22.82 -4.17
N GLY A 663 -11.01 22.99 -2.98
CA GLY A 663 -11.46 22.31 -1.79
C GLY A 663 -11.02 20.84 -1.76
N TYR A 664 -9.71 20.60 -1.80
CA TYR A 664 -9.13 19.25 -1.81
C TYR A 664 -9.61 18.38 -0.66
N LEU A 665 -9.81 17.08 -0.92
CA LEU A 665 -10.39 16.11 0.02
C LEU A 665 -9.61 16.01 1.34
N HIS A 666 -8.29 16.07 1.31
CA HIS A 666 -7.47 16.04 2.53
C HIS A 666 -7.74 17.23 3.47
N ARG A 667 -7.97 18.43 2.91
CA ARG A 667 -8.33 19.62 3.72
C ARG A 667 -9.73 19.51 4.31
N ILE A 668 -10.67 18.97 3.53
CA ILE A 668 -12.03 18.69 4.01
C ILE A 668 -11.98 17.70 5.17
N MET A 669 -11.19 16.64 5.06
CA MET A 669 -11.03 15.62 6.11
C MET A 669 -10.43 16.18 7.39
N ARG A 670 -9.48 17.12 7.30
CA ARG A 670 -8.83 17.76 8.44
C ARG A 670 -9.63 18.93 9.04
N ASP A 671 -10.74 19.28 8.42
CA ASP A 671 -11.51 20.50 8.76
C ASP A 671 -10.70 21.80 8.63
N GLU A 672 -9.74 21.82 7.69
CA GLU A 672 -8.92 23.00 7.44
C GLU A 672 -9.71 24.07 6.69
N PRO A 673 -9.53 25.36 7.04
CA PRO A 673 -10.14 26.45 6.30
C PRO A 673 -9.52 26.60 4.90
N ALA A 674 -10.23 27.30 4.01
CA ALA A 674 -9.71 27.67 2.70
C ALA A 674 -8.45 28.53 2.84
N ARG A 675 -7.38 28.14 2.13
CA ARG A 675 -6.09 28.85 2.14
C ARG A 675 -6.08 30.10 1.28
N TYR A 676 -6.99 30.14 0.30
CA TYR A 676 -7.05 31.20 -0.71
C TYR A 676 -8.49 31.64 -0.92
N THR A 677 -8.67 32.85 -1.47
CA THR A 677 -9.95 33.27 -2.00
C THR A 677 -10.10 32.80 -3.44
N TYR A 678 -11.19 32.10 -3.72
CA TYR A 678 -11.58 31.58 -5.03
C TYR A 678 -12.75 32.39 -5.56
N SER A 679 -12.62 33.02 -6.75
CA SER A 679 -13.65 33.84 -7.34
C SER A 679 -13.73 33.66 -8.85
N SER A 680 -14.94 33.79 -9.41
CA SER A 680 -15.13 33.87 -10.86
C SER A 680 -15.23 35.36 -11.29
N SER A 681 -14.59 35.69 -12.39
CA SER A 681 -14.69 37.01 -13.04
C SER A 681 -15.79 37.09 -14.13
N GLY A 682 -16.46 35.98 -14.42
CA GLY A 682 -17.52 35.81 -15.39
C GLY A 682 -18.28 34.48 -15.19
N PRO A 683 -19.04 34.05 -16.21
CA PRO A 683 -19.72 32.75 -16.15
C PRO A 683 -18.74 31.61 -15.90
N VAL A 684 -19.13 30.67 -15.04
CA VAL A 684 -18.36 29.44 -14.74
C VAL A 684 -19.31 28.29 -14.48
N GLU A 685 -19.01 27.16 -15.07
CA GLU A 685 -19.66 25.88 -14.79
C GLU A 685 -18.71 25.00 -13.98
N MET A 686 -19.23 24.34 -12.98
CA MET A 686 -18.47 23.47 -12.07
C MET A 686 -19.27 22.22 -11.75
N LEU A 687 -18.58 21.21 -11.28
CA LEU A 687 -19.15 20.06 -10.57
C LEU A 687 -18.85 20.25 -9.09
N PHE A 688 -19.85 20.05 -8.25
CA PHE A 688 -19.76 20.27 -6.80
C PHE A 688 -20.08 18.99 -6.04
N MET A 689 -19.28 18.66 -5.05
CA MET A 689 -19.53 17.62 -4.07
C MET A 689 -19.67 18.28 -2.70
N PRO A 690 -20.85 18.20 -2.05
CA PRO A 690 -21.03 18.71 -0.70
C PRO A 690 -20.05 18.06 0.29
N ARG A 691 -19.70 18.80 1.34
CA ARG A 691 -18.77 18.33 2.37
C ARG A 691 -19.20 17.02 3.02
N SER A 692 -20.50 16.82 3.27
CA SER A 692 -21.03 15.55 3.81
C SER A 692 -20.71 14.37 2.91
N ASP A 693 -20.96 14.56 1.62
CA ASP A 693 -20.73 13.55 0.58
C ASP A 693 -19.23 13.28 0.38
N ALA A 694 -18.40 14.33 0.46
CA ALA A 694 -16.95 14.21 0.42
C ALA A 694 -16.41 13.37 1.60
N LEU A 695 -16.92 13.58 2.80
CA LEU A 695 -16.54 12.78 3.98
C LEU A 695 -17.00 11.32 3.87
N GLU A 696 -18.21 11.07 3.36
CA GLU A 696 -18.70 9.71 3.07
C GLU A 696 -17.81 9.00 2.05
N LEU A 697 -17.46 9.69 0.96
CA LEU A 697 -16.57 9.15 -0.08
C LEU A 697 -15.17 8.84 0.47
N ILE A 698 -14.61 9.71 1.31
CA ILE A 698 -13.32 9.51 1.97
C ILE A 698 -13.35 8.28 2.88
N ASP A 699 -14.42 8.10 3.65
CA ASP A 699 -14.52 6.95 4.56
C ASP A 699 -14.52 5.62 3.80
N ARG A 700 -15.17 5.58 2.64
CA ARG A 700 -15.18 4.40 1.75
C ARG A 700 -13.89 4.21 0.98
N ASN A 701 -13.27 5.30 0.52
CA ASN A 701 -12.07 5.31 -0.32
C ASN A 701 -11.02 6.31 0.20
N PRO A 702 -10.34 6.01 1.31
CA PRO A 702 -9.38 6.93 1.94
C PRO A 702 -8.25 7.37 0.99
N GLY A 703 -7.85 6.50 0.08
CA GLY A 703 -6.82 6.76 -0.93
C GLY A 703 -7.12 7.94 -1.86
N LEU A 704 -8.40 8.31 -2.05
CA LEU A 704 -8.76 9.48 -2.85
C LEU A 704 -8.21 10.79 -2.28
N THR A 705 -8.07 10.89 -0.95
CA THR A 705 -7.49 12.07 -0.30
C THR A 705 -6.08 12.38 -0.75
N MET A 706 -5.35 11.35 -1.19
CA MET A 706 -3.95 11.40 -1.60
C MET A 706 -3.80 11.48 -3.12
N ARG A 707 -4.72 10.88 -3.86
CA ARG A 707 -4.66 10.82 -5.33
C ARG A 707 -5.22 12.07 -6.00
N ILE A 708 -6.17 12.74 -5.36
CA ILE A 708 -6.66 14.08 -5.73
C ILE A 708 -5.91 15.09 -4.85
N GLY A 709 -4.60 15.12 -4.94
CA GLY A 709 -3.73 15.98 -4.14
C GLY A 709 -3.65 17.39 -4.66
N ASP A 710 -3.34 18.33 -3.78
CA ASP A 710 -3.05 19.74 -4.14
C ASP A 710 -1.71 19.78 -4.89
N PRO A 711 -1.69 20.17 -6.19
CA PRO A 711 -0.43 20.30 -6.92
C PRO A 711 0.50 21.39 -6.37
N SER A 712 0.00 22.21 -5.43
CA SER A 712 0.74 23.29 -4.77
C SER A 712 1.10 22.98 -3.30
N ALA A 713 0.79 21.80 -2.80
CA ALA A 713 1.18 21.33 -1.46
C ALA A 713 2.57 20.76 -1.44
#